data_22f7d8cb174f7f7a04ccb2c10ed32818
#
_entry.id   22f7d8cb174f7f7a04ccb2c10ed32818
#
_cell.length_a   1.000
_cell.length_b   1.000
_cell.length_c   1.000
_cell.angle_alpha   90.00
_cell.angle_beta   90.00
_cell.angle_gamma   90.00
#
_symmetry.space_group_name_H-M   'P 1'
#
loop_
_entity.id
_entity.type
_entity.pdbx_description
1 polymer ?
#
loop_
_entity_poly.entity_id
_entity_poly.type
_entity_poly.pdbx_seq_one_letter_code
_entity_poly.pdbx_strand_id
1 'polypeptide(L)'
;MSSRIGVDIGGTFTDFIVYDENDNKVIIDKIPTTPADPEKAVIEVVKRNLNKEQLSNIDFFLHGTTVGLNALLERKGSKVGLLCTKGFRDIIEIRRGDRDEMYNLFWQPPPPLVPRYLRLEIEERLFANGKVHTNLNINDVKESCKHFIDEGVNSVAIAFMNAYSNKEHELLAKKTLIENGFKGEISLSSLVSGEYREYERTTTTIIDAFVKARMSNYLDTLKNSLNDIGFKGSFLLTRSGSGSMTFDEASERPFETIMSGPVAGAEGAGELSRKLKNTNMVTADVGGTSFDTCLILDGRPQIQFEGKIVGLPLQSPWVDVRSIGAGGGSIAYLDDGGLLRSGPQSAGAVPGPACYERGGKQPTTTDAAFYLGMLGEGKLASGLQLNKKLAEDALNSVGSKINLSAFDTAKGILKISSANMADAIREITIEQGIDPRELKLLAFGGAGPLMSNLIAEELEIKEIIIPPYSGNFSAWGLLGADLLQMNAKTKILRLSDDALTECNTILENLFKELEERQKIDFTANEKIKEVALDMRWMGQEHTITLKIDDHSDGKINLNSETLKQNFMKEYEKTFGSKLDTVVEVVSTRASIRVNLPRKSESGKIEEDNIEISSSTISCFSFNADKNLEFKIIPRNEIKSGMSGPMIILESTAVTYVDENYNINTDGLGNLILNNKEN
;
A
#
# COMPACT_ATOMS: atom_id res chain seq x y z
N MET A 1 16.57 1.79 -23.83
CA MET A 1 17.18 2.04 -22.53
C MET A 1 16.31 3.09 -21.87
N SER A 2 15.88 2.90 -20.62
CA SER A 2 14.84 3.74 -20.05
C SER A 2 15.26 4.33 -18.70
N SER A 3 15.52 5.65 -18.68
CA SER A 3 15.75 6.38 -17.43
C SER A 3 14.43 6.64 -16.71
N ARG A 4 14.43 6.58 -15.37
CA ARG A 4 13.20 6.60 -14.56
C ARG A 4 13.34 7.48 -13.34
N ILE A 5 12.24 8.15 -12.99
CA ILE A 5 12.05 8.84 -11.71
C ILE A 5 11.03 8.08 -10.88
N GLY A 6 11.32 7.81 -9.62
CA GLY A 6 10.38 7.34 -8.61
C GLY A 6 10.17 8.42 -7.56
N VAL A 7 8.93 8.77 -7.28
CA VAL A 7 8.57 9.71 -6.21
C VAL A 7 7.47 9.12 -5.36
N ASP A 8 7.76 8.91 -4.08
CA ASP A 8 6.77 8.45 -3.11
C ASP A 8 6.45 9.55 -2.08
N ILE A 9 5.17 9.92 -2.00
CA ILE A 9 4.70 10.92 -1.05
C ILE A 9 4.18 10.24 0.19
N GLY A 10 5.00 10.25 1.24
CA GLY A 10 4.57 9.85 2.58
C GLY A 10 3.93 10.99 3.38
N GLY A 11 3.42 10.68 4.57
CA GLY A 11 2.80 11.68 5.46
C GLY A 11 3.76 12.73 6.01
N THR A 12 5.07 12.44 6.06
CA THR A 12 6.09 13.31 6.67
C THR A 12 7.13 13.76 5.65
N PHE A 13 7.58 12.86 4.80
CA PHE A 13 8.61 13.09 3.80
C PHE A 13 8.14 12.65 2.43
N THR A 14 8.69 13.28 1.40
CA THR A 14 8.60 12.89 0.00
C THR A 14 9.95 12.30 -0.39
N ASP A 15 9.94 11.02 -0.73
CA ASP A 15 11.10 10.25 -1.15
C ASP A 15 11.27 10.36 -2.67
N PHE A 16 12.51 10.56 -3.12
CA PHE A 16 12.85 10.77 -4.50
C PHE A 16 14.02 9.86 -4.90
N ILE A 17 13.89 9.23 -6.05
CA ILE A 17 14.95 8.45 -6.66
C ILE A 17 14.93 8.62 -8.18
N VAL A 18 16.11 8.73 -8.76
CA VAL A 18 16.31 8.68 -10.22
C VAL A 18 17.29 7.58 -10.54
N TYR A 19 16.93 6.78 -11.51
CA TYR A 19 17.87 5.87 -12.15
C TYR A 19 18.11 6.34 -13.58
N ASP A 20 19.36 6.76 -13.87
CA ASP A 20 19.81 7.10 -15.21
C ASP A 20 20.57 5.92 -15.81
N GLU A 21 19.95 5.29 -16.82
CA GLU A 21 20.55 4.14 -17.50
C GLU A 21 21.80 4.50 -18.33
N ASN A 22 21.91 5.73 -18.82
CA ASN A 22 23.03 6.13 -19.67
C ASN A 22 24.32 6.20 -18.86
N ASP A 23 24.25 6.78 -17.67
CA ASP A 23 25.39 6.97 -16.78
C ASP A 23 25.50 5.83 -15.74
N ASN A 24 24.53 4.91 -15.69
CA ASN A 24 24.37 3.89 -14.66
C ASN A 24 24.43 4.48 -13.24
N LYS A 25 23.80 5.63 -13.06
CA LYS A 25 23.82 6.44 -11.84
C LYS A 25 22.49 6.42 -11.16
N VAL A 26 22.52 6.34 -9.83
CA VAL A 26 21.35 6.53 -8.97
C VAL A 26 21.49 7.84 -8.20
N ILE A 27 20.48 8.68 -8.24
CA ILE A 27 20.37 9.90 -7.42
C ILE A 27 19.23 9.68 -6.45
N ILE A 28 19.47 9.92 -5.17
CA ILE A 28 18.45 9.85 -4.11
C ILE A 28 18.37 11.18 -3.39
N ASP A 29 17.15 11.56 -3.01
CA ASP A 29 16.92 12.74 -2.18
C ASP A 29 15.65 12.52 -1.33
N LYS A 30 15.50 13.32 -0.27
CA LYS A 30 14.38 13.25 0.66
C LYS A 30 14.08 14.63 1.18
N ILE A 31 12.85 15.09 0.98
CA ILE A 31 12.41 16.41 1.43
C ILE A 31 11.14 16.29 2.29
N PRO A 32 10.87 17.28 3.18
CA PRO A 32 9.60 17.31 3.90
C PRO A 32 8.41 17.40 2.94
N THR A 33 7.36 16.62 3.20
CA THR A 33 6.10 16.73 2.44
C THR A 33 5.39 18.04 2.75
N THR A 34 4.72 18.60 1.74
CA THR A 34 3.81 19.77 1.84
C THR A 34 2.36 19.28 1.84
N PRO A 35 1.73 18.97 2.99
CA PRO A 35 0.43 18.28 3.03
C PRO A 35 -0.72 19.03 2.33
N ALA A 36 -0.68 20.37 2.31
CA ALA A 36 -1.71 21.18 1.64
C ALA A 36 -1.61 21.13 0.11
N ASP A 37 -0.37 21.08 -0.41
CA ASP A 37 -0.05 21.12 -1.84
C ASP A 37 1.04 20.06 -2.14
N PRO A 38 0.72 18.76 -2.14
CA PRO A 38 1.74 17.71 -2.22
C PRO A 38 2.60 17.77 -3.48
N GLU A 39 2.04 18.26 -4.60
CA GLU A 39 2.75 18.43 -5.86
C GLU A 39 3.92 19.43 -5.77
N LYS A 40 3.88 20.39 -4.84
CA LYS A 40 4.98 21.35 -4.66
C LYS A 40 6.27 20.67 -4.19
N ALA A 41 6.16 19.72 -3.25
CA ALA A 41 7.31 18.92 -2.82
C ALA A 41 7.89 18.13 -3.98
N VAL A 42 7.04 17.51 -4.81
CA VAL A 42 7.50 16.75 -5.99
C VAL A 42 8.28 17.65 -6.95
N ILE A 43 7.72 18.81 -7.30
CA ILE A 43 8.36 19.75 -8.23
C ILE A 43 9.67 20.31 -7.65
N GLU A 44 9.70 20.60 -6.35
CA GLU A 44 10.90 21.08 -5.67
C GLU A 44 12.04 20.04 -5.72
N VAL A 45 11.76 18.79 -5.35
CA VAL A 45 12.79 17.75 -5.35
C VAL A 45 13.29 17.42 -6.74
N VAL A 46 12.42 17.43 -7.76
CA VAL A 46 12.81 17.23 -9.17
C VAL A 46 13.73 18.36 -9.64
N LYS A 47 13.36 19.64 -9.40
CA LYS A 47 14.17 20.80 -9.80
C LYS A 47 15.52 20.88 -9.08
N ARG A 48 15.59 20.39 -7.85
CA ARG A 48 16.81 20.38 -7.04
C ARG A 48 17.85 19.40 -7.62
N ASN A 49 17.39 18.27 -8.16
CA ASN A 49 18.24 17.16 -8.54
C ASN A 49 18.48 17.04 -10.06
N LEU A 50 17.60 17.60 -10.89
CA LEU A 50 17.65 17.46 -12.34
C LEU A 50 17.54 18.80 -13.06
N ASN A 51 18.41 19.01 -14.05
CA ASN A 51 18.26 20.11 -14.98
C ASN A 51 17.27 19.75 -16.11
N LYS A 52 16.89 20.75 -16.93
CA LYS A 52 15.89 20.58 -17.99
C LYS A 52 16.28 19.56 -19.06
N GLU A 53 17.56 19.45 -19.40
CA GLU A 53 18.06 18.50 -20.38
C GLU A 53 17.97 17.06 -19.84
N GLN A 54 18.45 16.83 -18.63
CA GLN A 54 18.32 15.54 -17.96
C GLN A 54 16.87 15.11 -17.85
N LEU A 55 15.98 16.04 -17.40
CA LEU A 55 14.55 15.75 -17.23
C LEU A 55 13.87 15.40 -18.56
N SER A 56 14.27 16.03 -19.68
CA SER A 56 13.71 15.73 -21.01
C SER A 56 14.09 14.35 -21.56
N ASN A 57 15.13 13.72 -21.00
CA ASN A 57 15.63 12.39 -21.38
C ASN A 57 15.10 11.27 -20.49
N ILE A 58 14.28 11.58 -19.49
CA ILE A 58 13.63 10.60 -18.63
C ILE A 58 12.39 10.02 -19.33
N ASP A 59 12.30 8.70 -19.41
CA ASP A 59 11.20 8.00 -20.10
C ASP A 59 9.97 7.84 -19.22
N PHE A 60 10.15 7.60 -17.92
CA PHE A 60 9.05 7.30 -17.00
C PHE A 60 9.15 8.09 -15.70
N PHE A 61 8.03 8.70 -15.31
CA PHE A 61 7.79 9.25 -13.99
C PHE A 61 6.81 8.33 -13.25
N LEU A 62 7.30 7.62 -12.24
CA LEU A 62 6.53 6.68 -11.42
C LEU A 62 6.22 7.32 -10.07
N HIS A 63 4.97 7.24 -9.65
CA HIS A 63 4.49 7.98 -8.49
C HIS A 63 3.70 7.08 -7.54
N GLY A 64 4.00 7.19 -6.24
CA GLY A 64 3.19 6.71 -5.13
C GLY A 64 2.54 7.90 -4.42
N THR A 65 1.27 7.78 -4.03
CA THR A 65 0.57 8.89 -3.37
C THR A 65 -0.46 8.40 -2.35
N THR A 66 -0.62 9.15 -1.28
CA THR A 66 -1.64 8.94 -0.26
C THR A 66 -2.83 9.91 -0.37
N VAL A 67 -2.93 10.69 -1.45
CA VAL A 67 -3.97 11.73 -1.65
C VAL A 67 -5.38 11.15 -1.54
N GLY A 68 -5.65 10.00 -2.18
CA GLY A 68 -6.95 9.32 -2.13
C GLY A 68 -7.27 8.79 -0.73
N LEU A 69 -6.31 8.15 -0.07
CA LEU A 69 -6.44 7.64 1.29
C LEU A 69 -6.69 8.78 2.29
N ASN A 70 -5.91 9.86 2.22
CA ASN A 70 -6.06 11.01 3.09
C ASN A 70 -7.42 11.70 2.90
N ALA A 71 -7.95 11.76 1.66
CA ALA A 71 -9.29 12.28 1.41
C ALA A 71 -10.36 11.49 2.17
N LEU A 72 -10.23 10.15 2.22
CA LEU A 72 -11.16 9.28 2.96
C LEU A 72 -10.97 9.40 4.48
N LEU A 73 -9.74 9.39 4.99
CA LEU A 73 -9.41 9.51 6.41
C LEU A 73 -9.92 10.84 7.00
N GLU A 74 -9.67 11.94 6.30
CA GLU A 74 -10.09 13.28 6.70
C GLU A 74 -11.55 13.59 6.35
N ARG A 75 -12.21 12.70 5.60
CA ARG A 75 -13.55 12.90 5.02
C ARG A 75 -13.67 14.20 4.21
N LYS A 76 -12.61 14.56 3.50
CA LYS A 76 -12.51 15.75 2.63
C LYS A 76 -12.47 15.34 1.16
N GLY A 77 -13.61 14.99 0.60
CA GLY A 77 -13.81 14.65 -0.81
C GLY A 77 -14.99 15.37 -1.42
N SER A 78 -15.47 14.87 -2.55
CA SER A 78 -16.65 15.41 -3.25
C SER A 78 -17.92 15.28 -2.41
N LYS A 79 -18.86 16.22 -2.55
CA LYS A 79 -20.24 16.02 -2.10
C LYS A 79 -20.91 15.05 -3.07
N VAL A 80 -21.12 13.81 -2.63
CA VAL A 80 -21.58 12.71 -3.47
C VAL A 80 -23.10 12.52 -3.35
N GLY A 81 -23.78 12.39 -4.51
CA GLY A 81 -25.13 11.84 -4.61
C GLY A 81 -25.12 10.37 -5.02
N LEU A 82 -26.06 9.58 -4.56
CA LEU A 82 -26.24 8.17 -4.95
C LEU A 82 -27.57 7.99 -5.69
N LEU A 83 -27.51 7.40 -6.89
CA LEU A 83 -28.66 6.78 -7.55
C LEU A 83 -28.62 5.28 -7.32
N CYS A 84 -29.69 4.72 -6.77
CA CYS A 84 -29.81 3.29 -6.50
C CYS A 84 -31.19 2.76 -6.92
N THR A 85 -31.30 1.46 -7.11
CA THR A 85 -32.58 0.78 -7.35
C THR A 85 -33.55 1.03 -6.20
N LYS A 86 -34.81 1.30 -6.51
CA LYS A 86 -35.89 1.49 -5.53
C LYS A 86 -35.96 0.34 -4.52
N GLY A 87 -35.99 0.68 -3.23
CA GLY A 87 -35.94 -0.25 -2.10
C GLY A 87 -34.53 -0.57 -1.60
N PHE A 88 -33.44 -0.02 -2.20
CA PHE A 88 -32.03 -0.34 -1.85
C PHE A 88 -31.20 0.82 -1.34
N ARG A 89 -31.79 2.02 -1.11
CA ARG A 89 -31.01 3.20 -0.69
C ARG A 89 -30.33 3.06 0.67
N ASP A 90 -30.88 2.22 1.55
CA ASP A 90 -30.38 2.06 2.92
C ASP A 90 -29.39 0.90 3.06
N ILE A 91 -28.99 0.24 1.96
CA ILE A 91 -28.03 -0.87 1.96
C ILE A 91 -26.67 -0.49 2.56
N ILE A 92 -26.20 0.75 2.32
CA ILE A 92 -24.94 1.27 2.86
C ILE A 92 -25.02 1.60 4.36
N GLU A 93 -26.21 1.69 4.92
CA GLU A 93 -26.47 1.89 6.34
C GLU A 93 -26.65 0.55 7.07
N ILE A 94 -27.43 -0.36 6.47
CA ILE A 94 -27.71 -1.71 6.98
C ILE A 94 -26.43 -2.56 6.97
N ARG A 95 -25.58 -2.39 5.91
CA ARG A 95 -24.31 -3.13 5.76
C ARG A 95 -24.53 -4.65 5.73
N ARG A 96 -23.64 -5.41 6.38
CA ARG A 96 -23.73 -6.87 6.57
C ARG A 96 -24.26 -7.26 7.95
N GLY A 97 -24.56 -6.28 8.81
CA GLY A 97 -24.98 -6.51 10.20
C GLY A 97 -23.83 -6.93 11.13
N ASP A 98 -22.59 -6.96 10.62
CA ASP A 98 -21.36 -7.24 11.36
C ASP A 98 -20.93 -6.05 12.23
N ARG A 99 -20.22 -6.36 13.32
CA ARG A 99 -19.57 -5.40 14.21
C ARG A 99 -18.11 -5.72 14.32
N ASP A 100 -17.24 -4.74 14.10
CA ASP A 100 -15.79 -4.92 14.26
C ASP A 100 -15.41 -5.12 15.75
N GLU A 101 -16.18 -4.50 16.68
CA GLU A 101 -16.03 -4.67 18.12
C GLU A 101 -17.28 -5.31 18.74
N MET A 102 -17.34 -6.64 18.72
CA MET A 102 -18.54 -7.41 19.11
C MET A 102 -19.04 -7.11 20.53
N TYR A 103 -18.14 -6.88 21.49
CA TYR A 103 -18.46 -6.67 22.90
C TYR A 103 -18.57 -5.20 23.31
N ASN A 104 -18.32 -4.26 22.38
CA ASN A 104 -18.49 -2.83 22.63
C ASN A 104 -19.96 -2.44 22.44
N LEU A 105 -20.69 -2.23 23.54
CA LEU A 105 -22.10 -1.83 23.50
C LEU A 105 -22.33 -0.44 22.90
N PHE A 106 -21.30 0.41 22.90
CA PHE A 106 -21.34 1.78 22.36
C PHE A 106 -20.75 1.87 20.95
N TRP A 107 -20.35 0.72 20.37
CA TRP A 107 -19.83 0.70 19.02
C TRP A 107 -20.82 1.30 18.02
N GLN A 108 -20.33 2.18 17.16
CA GLN A 108 -21.08 2.78 16.07
C GLN A 108 -20.42 2.41 14.74
N PRO A 109 -21.21 2.06 13.72
CA PRO A 109 -20.67 1.82 12.39
C PRO A 109 -20.05 3.12 11.85
N PRO A 110 -19.03 3.00 10.96
CA PRO A 110 -18.50 4.17 10.26
C PRO A 110 -19.64 4.92 9.56
N PRO A 111 -19.77 6.25 9.74
CA PRO A 111 -20.86 7.00 9.11
C PRO A 111 -20.72 6.90 7.57
N PRO A 112 -21.82 6.69 6.82
CA PRO A 112 -21.79 6.66 5.37
C PRO A 112 -21.20 7.93 4.75
N LEU A 113 -20.55 7.82 3.59
CA LEU A 113 -20.01 8.98 2.85
C LEU A 113 -21.11 9.80 2.17
N VAL A 114 -22.26 9.18 1.88
CA VAL A 114 -23.41 9.83 1.28
C VAL A 114 -24.52 9.95 2.34
N PRO A 115 -24.95 11.16 2.73
CA PRO A 115 -26.05 11.32 3.66
C PRO A 115 -27.37 10.86 3.04
N ARG A 116 -28.34 10.42 3.87
CA ARG A 116 -29.55 9.75 3.41
C ARG A 116 -30.39 10.60 2.43
N TYR A 117 -30.43 11.92 2.58
CA TYR A 117 -31.17 12.81 1.70
C TYR A 117 -30.59 12.96 0.28
N LEU A 118 -29.34 12.51 0.06
CA LEU A 118 -28.68 12.45 -1.24
C LEU A 118 -28.65 11.03 -1.83
N ARG A 119 -29.35 10.07 -1.22
CA ARG A 119 -29.54 8.71 -1.76
C ARG A 119 -30.90 8.64 -2.40
N LEU A 120 -30.95 8.72 -3.71
CA LEU A 120 -32.17 8.79 -4.48
C LEU A 120 -32.48 7.47 -5.18
N GLU A 121 -33.72 7.05 -5.07
CA GLU A 121 -34.21 5.77 -5.58
C GLU A 121 -34.78 5.94 -6.98
N ILE A 122 -34.36 5.05 -7.88
CA ILE A 122 -34.83 5.00 -9.27
C ILE A 122 -35.67 3.74 -9.45
N GLU A 123 -36.87 3.88 -10.01
CA GLU A 123 -37.67 2.74 -10.40
C GLU A 123 -37.03 2.05 -11.61
N GLU A 124 -36.36 0.96 -11.36
CA GLU A 124 -35.70 0.08 -12.31
C GLU A 124 -35.43 -1.28 -11.65
N ARG A 125 -35.26 -2.34 -12.45
CA ARG A 125 -34.83 -3.64 -11.91
C ARG A 125 -34.23 -4.52 -12.99
N LEU A 126 -33.08 -5.14 -12.66
CA LEU A 126 -32.48 -6.25 -13.41
C LEU A 126 -32.55 -7.54 -12.60
N PHE A 127 -32.72 -8.67 -13.30
CA PHE A 127 -32.45 -9.99 -12.74
C PHE A 127 -30.94 -10.27 -12.68
N ALA A 128 -30.52 -11.24 -11.86
CA ALA A 128 -29.11 -11.64 -11.75
C ALA A 128 -28.49 -12.15 -13.07
N ASN A 129 -29.33 -12.64 -14.00
CA ASN A 129 -28.91 -13.07 -15.34
C ASN A 129 -28.84 -11.91 -16.37
N GLY A 130 -28.99 -10.65 -15.93
CA GLY A 130 -28.94 -9.46 -16.78
C GLY A 130 -30.21 -9.14 -17.54
N LYS A 131 -31.27 -9.95 -17.46
CA LYS A 131 -32.55 -9.64 -18.11
C LYS A 131 -33.24 -8.48 -17.38
N VAL A 132 -33.85 -7.58 -18.13
CA VAL A 132 -34.63 -6.46 -17.60
C VAL A 132 -35.95 -7.00 -17.00
N HIS A 133 -36.19 -6.72 -15.74
CA HIS A 133 -37.49 -6.94 -15.07
C HIS A 133 -38.35 -5.68 -15.14
N THR A 134 -37.79 -4.52 -14.79
CA THR A 134 -38.45 -3.22 -14.85
C THR A 134 -37.53 -2.24 -15.57
N ASN A 135 -38.04 -1.58 -16.59
CA ASN A 135 -37.28 -0.58 -17.34
C ASN A 135 -36.91 0.63 -16.45
N LEU A 136 -35.80 1.28 -16.78
CA LEU A 136 -35.39 2.50 -16.10
C LEU A 136 -36.43 3.62 -16.25
N ASN A 137 -36.89 4.17 -15.16
CA ASN A 137 -37.75 5.37 -15.15
C ASN A 137 -36.87 6.62 -15.36
N ILE A 138 -36.90 7.14 -16.57
CA ILE A 138 -36.13 8.33 -16.97
C ILE A 138 -36.55 9.58 -16.18
N ASN A 139 -37.80 9.69 -15.77
CA ASN A 139 -38.30 10.86 -15.02
C ASN A 139 -37.70 10.89 -13.62
N ASP A 140 -37.60 9.74 -12.92
CA ASP A 140 -36.93 9.66 -11.62
C ASP A 140 -35.49 10.16 -11.71
N VAL A 141 -34.75 9.80 -12.80
CA VAL A 141 -33.38 10.26 -13.02
C VAL A 141 -33.33 11.77 -13.25
N LYS A 142 -34.29 12.34 -14.03
CA LYS A 142 -34.35 13.80 -14.26
C LYS A 142 -34.64 14.58 -12.99
N GLU A 143 -35.60 14.11 -12.18
CA GLU A 143 -35.91 14.73 -10.90
C GLU A 143 -34.74 14.66 -9.92
N SER A 144 -34.06 13.51 -9.89
CA SER A 144 -32.82 13.31 -9.12
C SER A 144 -31.71 14.25 -9.57
N CYS A 145 -31.53 14.44 -10.88
CA CYS A 145 -30.57 15.37 -11.44
C CYS A 145 -30.79 16.80 -10.94
N LYS A 146 -32.04 17.27 -11.01
CA LYS A 146 -32.41 18.59 -10.49
C LYS A 146 -32.10 18.71 -9.00
N HIS A 147 -32.50 17.72 -8.20
CA HIS A 147 -32.21 17.71 -6.75
C HIS A 147 -30.71 17.77 -6.47
N PHE A 148 -29.88 17.01 -7.17
CA PHE A 148 -28.44 17.03 -7.02
C PHE A 148 -27.81 18.38 -7.36
N ILE A 149 -28.29 19.04 -8.44
CA ILE A 149 -27.84 20.38 -8.84
C ILE A 149 -28.22 21.41 -7.76
N ASP A 150 -29.48 21.37 -7.28
CA ASP A 150 -30.00 22.29 -6.25
C ASP A 150 -29.25 22.13 -4.92
N GLU A 151 -28.83 20.90 -4.58
CA GLU A 151 -28.03 20.57 -3.38
C GLU A 151 -26.53 20.80 -3.54
N GLY A 152 -26.07 21.22 -4.73
CA GLY A 152 -24.64 21.44 -5.00
C GLY A 152 -23.82 20.16 -4.94
N VAL A 153 -24.39 19.02 -5.35
CA VAL A 153 -23.67 17.77 -5.55
C VAL A 153 -22.73 17.92 -6.72
N ASN A 154 -21.48 17.55 -6.53
CA ASN A 154 -20.43 17.66 -7.55
C ASN A 154 -19.90 16.31 -8.05
N SER A 155 -20.40 15.20 -7.49
CA SER A 155 -20.11 13.85 -7.96
C SER A 155 -21.31 12.92 -7.74
N VAL A 156 -21.60 12.01 -8.66
CA VAL A 156 -22.72 11.04 -8.53
C VAL A 156 -22.19 9.62 -8.69
N ALA A 157 -22.54 8.77 -7.71
CA ALA A 157 -22.42 7.33 -7.81
C ALA A 157 -23.74 6.74 -8.32
N ILE A 158 -23.71 5.91 -9.36
CA ILE A 158 -24.85 5.16 -9.86
C ILE A 158 -24.57 3.68 -9.57
N ALA A 159 -25.42 3.06 -8.74
CA ALA A 159 -25.28 1.68 -8.33
C ALA A 159 -26.62 0.97 -8.35
N PHE A 160 -26.96 0.35 -9.47
CA PHE A 160 -28.21 -0.38 -9.63
C PHE A 160 -28.03 -1.87 -9.32
N MET A 161 -29.10 -2.49 -8.84
CA MET A 161 -29.14 -3.90 -8.53
C MET A 161 -28.80 -4.76 -9.75
N ASN A 162 -27.87 -5.70 -9.58
CA ASN A 162 -27.39 -6.61 -10.63
C ASN A 162 -26.75 -5.90 -11.86
N ALA A 163 -26.34 -4.63 -11.76
CA ALA A 163 -25.70 -3.91 -12.86
C ALA A 163 -24.37 -4.55 -13.33
N TYR A 164 -23.72 -5.36 -12.48
CA TYR A 164 -22.55 -6.16 -12.87
C TYR A 164 -22.84 -7.13 -14.03
N SER A 165 -24.08 -7.59 -14.18
CA SER A 165 -24.49 -8.50 -15.26
C SER A 165 -24.95 -7.76 -16.52
N ASN A 166 -25.56 -6.56 -16.37
CA ASN A 166 -25.99 -5.70 -17.49
C ASN A 166 -25.87 -4.21 -17.11
N LYS A 167 -25.06 -3.47 -17.86
CA LYS A 167 -24.74 -2.05 -17.59
C LYS A 167 -25.68 -1.04 -18.26
N GLU A 168 -26.67 -1.48 -19.04
CA GLU A 168 -27.50 -0.60 -19.87
C GLU A 168 -28.25 0.48 -19.07
N HIS A 169 -28.87 0.13 -17.93
CA HIS A 169 -29.59 1.08 -17.10
C HIS A 169 -28.67 2.15 -16.51
N GLU A 170 -27.46 1.78 -16.04
CA GLU A 170 -26.49 2.75 -15.51
C GLU A 170 -25.97 3.68 -16.60
N LEU A 171 -25.67 3.15 -17.80
CA LEU A 171 -25.27 3.97 -18.93
C LEU A 171 -26.38 4.95 -19.37
N LEU A 172 -27.62 4.50 -19.39
CA LEU A 172 -28.76 5.35 -19.72
C LEU A 172 -28.99 6.43 -18.64
N ALA A 173 -28.87 6.09 -17.37
CA ALA A 173 -28.98 7.05 -16.27
C ALA A 173 -27.85 8.10 -16.34
N LYS A 174 -26.59 7.69 -16.58
CA LYS A 174 -25.46 8.60 -16.81
C LYS A 174 -25.74 9.58 -17.96
N LYS A 175 -26.16 9.06 -19.10
CA LYS A 175 -26.55 9.88 -20.27
C LYS A 175 -27.62 10.89 -19.91
N THR A 176 -28.67 10.44 -19.20
CA THR A 176 -29.79 11.30 -18.77
C THR A 176 -29.33 12.42 -17.84
N LEU A 177 -28.43 12.14 -16.86
CA LEU A 177 -27.87 13.16 -15.98
C LEU A 177 -27.13 14.26 -16.78
N ILE A 178 -26.27 13.85 -17.72
CA ILE A 178 -25.47 14.77 -18.57
C ILE A 178 -26.41 15.62 -19.42
N GLU A 179 -27.39 15.01 -20.09
CA GLU A 179 -28.37 15.71 -20.95
C GLU A 179 -29.27 16.70 -20.18
N ASN A 180 -29.44 16.49 -18.87
CA ASN A 180 -30.21 17.39 -17.99
C ASN A 180 -29.32 18.36 -17.19
N GLY A 181 -28.06 18.53 -17.60
CA GLY A 181 -27.18 19.62 -17.15
C GLY A 181 -26.30 19.29 -15.95
N PHE A 182 -26.21 18.05 -15.51
CA PHE A 182 -25.21 17.68 -14.50
C PHE A 182 -23.80 17.75 -15.07
N LYS A 183 -22.92 18.53 -14.43
CA LYS A 183 -21.55 18.82 -14.90
C LYS A 183 -20.47 18.17 -14.03
N GLY A 184 -20.86 17.48 -12.95
CA GLY A 184 -19.94 16.83 -12.03
C GLY A 184 -19.45 15.46 -12.53
N GLU A 185 -18.61 14.83 -11.73
CA GLU A 185 -18.10 13.48 -11.98
C GLU A 185 -19.21 12.42 -11.82
N ILE A 186 -19.17 11.35 -12.61
CA ILE A 186 -20.12 10.23 -12.52
C ILE A 186 -19.37 8.91 -12.50
N SER A 187 -19.59 8.13 -11.46
CA SER A 187 -19.06 6.77 -11.28
C SER A 187 -20.17 5.74 -11.44
N LEU A 188 -19.95 4.72 -12.28
CA LEU A 188 -20.91 3.63 -12.54
C LEU A 188 -20.44 2.35 -11.86
N SER A 189 -21.31 1.70 -11.09
CA SER A 189 -20.95 0.49 -10.37
C SER A 189 -20.52 -0.66 -11.29
N SER A 190 -21.13 -0.77 -12.45
CA SER A 190 -20.78 -1.76 -13.49
C SER A 190 -19.43 -1.56 -14.14
N LEU A 191 -18.83 -0.35 -14.06
CA LEU A 191 -17.49 -0.04 -14.56
C LEU A 191 -16.43 -0.04 -13.46
N VAL A 192 -16.83 0.27 -12.23
CA VAL A 192 -15.98 0.23 -11.04
C VAL A 192 -15.70 -1.22 -10.65
N SER A 193 -16.75 -2.04 -10.52
CA SER A 193 -16.61 -3.46 -10.19
C SER A 193 -17.60 -4.31 -10.99
N GLY A 194 -17.09 -5.26 -11.76
CA GLY A 194 -17.90 -6.25 -12.48
C GLY A 194 -18.36 -7.41 -11.58
N GLU A 195 -18.37 -7.23 -10.26
CA GLU A 195 -18.60 -8.27 -9.28
C GLU A 195 -19.95 -8.08 -8.56
N TYR A 196 -20.54 -9.19 -8.09
CA TYR A 196 -21.75 -9.17 -7.29
C TYR A 196 -21.51 -8.59 -5.89
N ARG A 197 -22.48 -8.66 -4.96
CA ARG A 197 -22.47 -8.07 -3.61
C ARG A 197 -22.77 -6.56 -3.63
N GLU A 198 -24.06 -6.28 -3.50
CA GLU A 198 -24.57 -4.91 -3.68
C GLU A 198 -24.00 -3.89 -2.69
N TYR A 199 -23.75 -4.28 -1.42
CA TYR A 199 -23.19 -3.38 -0.43
C TYR A 199 -21.75 -2.97 -0.78
N GLU A 200 -20.90 -3.94 -1.07
CA GLU A 200 -19.49 -3.74 -1.39
C GLU A 200 -19.32 -2.96 -2.69
N ARG A 201 -20.07 -3.34 -3.74
CA ARG A 201 -20.03 -2.67 -5.04
C ARG A 201 -20.54 -1.21 -4.94
N THR A 202 -21.65 -0.99 -4.24
CA THR A 202 -22.20 0.36 -4.03
C THR A 202 -21.22 1.24 -3.24
N THR A 203 -20.65 0.71 -2.15
CA THR A 203 -19.68 1.46 -1.34
C THR A 203 -18.41 1.78 -2.12
N THR A 204 -17.87 0.83 -2.89
CA THR A 204 -16.71 1.06 -3.76
C THR A 204 -17.00 2.15 -4.80
N THR A 205 -18.20 2.15 -5.39
CA THR A 205 -18.62 3.20 -6.35
C THR A 205 -18.74 4.58 -5.70
N ILE A 206 -19.22 4.62 -4.46
CA ILE A 206 -19.28 5.87 -3.67
C ILE A 206 -17.87 6.36 -3.35
N ILE A 207 -16.96 5.46 -2.97
CA ILE A 207 -15.55 5.80 -2.71
C ILE A 207 -14.91 6.38 -3.98
N ASP A 208 -15.11 5.74 -5.13
CA ASP A 208 -14.63 6.23 -6.43
C ASP A 208 -15.14 7.66 -6.70
N ALA A 209 -16.45 7.86 -6.61
CA ALA A 209 -17.07 9.17 -6.81
C ALA A 209 -16.58 10.24 -5.80
N PHE A 210 -16.31 9.83 -4.56
CA PHE A 210 -15.86 10.72 -3.48
C PHE A 210 -14.44 11.26 -3.72
N VAL A 211 -13.52 10.42 -4.21
CA VAL A 211 -12.11 10.80 -4.41
C VAL A 211 -11.81 11.34 -5.81
N LYS A 212 -12.68 11.10 -6.79
CA LYS A 212 -12.41 11.29 -8.23
C LYS A 212 -11.96 12.70 -8.60
N ALA A 213 -12.74 13.71 -8.25
CA ALA A 213 -12.39 15.09 -8.60
C ALA A 213 -11.08 15.55 -7.95
N ARG A 214 -10.83 15.16 -6.69
CA ARG A 214 -9.59 15.51 -5.99
C ARG A 214 -8.37 14.84 -6.63
N MET A 215 -8.50 13.56 -6.98
CA MET A 215 -7.41 12.81 -7.62
C MET A 215 -7.12 13.36 -9.03
N SER A 216 -8.14 13.58 -9.86
CA SER A 216 -7.97 14.14 -11.20
C SER A 216 -7.29 15.50 -11.16
N ASN A 217 -7.75 16.42 -10.31
CA ASN A 217 -7.14 17.74 -10.14
C ASN A 217 -5.68 17.65 -9.72
N TYR A 218 -5.36 16.77 -8.78
CA TYR A 218 -4.00 16.55 -8.32
C TYR A 218 -3.09 16.04 -9.45
N LEU A 219 -3.51 14.99 -10.16
CA LEU A 219 -2.73 14.40 -11.24
C LEU A 219 -2.55 15.35 -12.42
N ASP A 220 -3.58 16.12 -12.79
CA ASP A 220 -3.50 17.14 -13.84
C ASP A 220 -2.54 18.26 -13.46
N THR A 221 -2.61 18.75 -12.20
CA THR A 221 -1.70 19.79 -11.70
C THR A 221 -0.26 19.31 -11.72
N LEU A 222 -0.01 18.10 -11.22
CA LEU A 222 1.32 17.49 -11.21
C LEU A 222 1.87 17.27 -12.63
N LYS A 223 1.05 16.70 -13.54
CA LYS A 223 1.39 16.47 -14.95
C LYS A 223 1.78 17.77 -15.67
N ASN A 224 0.94 18.81 -15.54
CA ASN A 224 1.20 20.11 -16.15
C ASN A 224 2.48 20.75 -15.59
N SER A 225 2.65 20.74 -14.26
CA SER A 225 3.83 21.33 -13.61
C SER A 225 5.14 20.64 -14.01
N LEU A 226 5.14 19.30 -14.18
CA LEU A 226 6.31 18.56 -14.66
C LEU A 226 6.59 18.83 -16.14
N ASN A 227 5.56 18.93 -16.98
CA ASN A 227 5.70 19.31 -18.39
C ASN A 227 6.29 20.72 -18.54
N ASP A 228 5.87 21.68 -17.73
CA ASP A 228 6.35 23.07 -17.75
C ASP A 228 7.84 23.16 -17.44
N ILE A 229 8.37 22.29 -16.57
CA ILE A 229 9.80 22.25 -16.25
C ILE A 229 10.61 21.39 -17.24
N GLY A 230 9.96 20.70 -18.19
CA GLY A 230 10.62 20.03 -19.31
C GLY A 230 10.53 18.51 -19.36
N PHE A 231 9.75 17.86 -18.50
CA PHE A 231 9.49 16.42 -18.60
C PHE A 231 8.66 16.11 -19.84
N LYS A 232 9.01 15.02 -20.56
CA LYS A 232 8.36 14.61 -21.81
C LYS A 232 7.95 13.14 -21.85
N GLY A 233 8.31 12.38 -20.80
CA GLY A 233 8.06 10.95 -20.69
C GLY A 233 6.62 10.60 -20.31
N SER A 234 6.42 9.35 -19.96
CA SER A 234 5.14 8.80 -19.54
C SER A 234 4.93 8.93 -18.03
N PHE A 235 3.70 9.28 -17.62
CA PHE A 235 3.30 9.42 -16.22
C PHE A 235 2.60 8.15 -15.74
N LEU A 236 3.13 7.52 -14.71
CA LEU A 236 2.61 6.29 -14.13
C LEU A 236 2.33 6.47 -12.64
N LEU A 237 1.23 5.92 -12.17
CA LEU A 237 0.82 5.89 -10.77
C LEU A 237 0.74 4.45 -10.28
N THR A 238 1.24 4.17 -9.08
CA THR A 238 1.15 2.85 -8.46
C THR A 238 -0.31 2.49 -8.16
N ARG A 239 -0.69 1.25 -8.44
CA ARG A 239 -2.01 0.70 -8.11
C ARG A 239 -2.01 0.09 -6.72
N SER A 240 -3.16 0.08 -6.07
CA SER A 240 -3.36 -0.63 -4.80
C SER A 240 -3.14 -2.15 -4.94
N GLY A 241 -3.43 -2.71 -6.11
CA GLY A 241 -3.35 -4.15 -6.40
C GLY A 241 -2.08 -4.60 -7.12
N SER A 242 -0.94 -3.95 -6.85
CA SER A 242 0.34 -4.22 -7.53
C SER A 242 0.46 -3.55 -8.91
N GLY A 243 1.70 -3.31 -9.34
CA GLY A 243 2.01 -2.66 -10.60
C GLY A 243 1.61 -1.17 -10.66
N SER A 244 1.63 -0.62 -11.86
CA SER A 244 1.30 0.77 -12.13
C SER A 244 0.24 0.92 -13.22
N MET A 245 -0.34 2.11 -13.30
CA MET A 245 -1.29 2.54 -14.31
C MET A 245 -0.95 3.95 -14.77
N THR A 246 -1.48 4.37 -15.92
CA THR A 246 -1.27 5.75 -16.38
C THR A 246 -2.03 6.76 -15.52
N PHE A 247 -1.58 8.01 -15.48
CA PHE A 247 -2.32 9.09 -14.80
C PHE A 247 -3.74 9.26 -15.35
N ASP A 248 -3.92 9.11 -16.65
CA ASP A 248 -5.24 9.21 -17.28
C ASP A 248 -6.17 8.08 -16.81
N GLU A 249 -5.66 6.84 -16.70
CA GLU A 249 -6.42 5.72 -16.14
C GLU A 249 -6.69 5.90 -14.65
N ALA A 250 -5.72 6.41 -13.88
CA ALA A 250 -5.88 6.71 -12.47
C ALA A 250 -6.94 7.79 -12.21
N SER A 251 -7.07 8.79 -13.08
CA SER A 251 -8.15 9.79 -13.03
C SER A 251 -9.52 9.19 -13.34
N GLU A 252 -9.60 8.21 -14.23
CA GLU A 252 -10.84 7.51 -14.56
C GLU A 252 -11.27 6.52 -13.45
N ARG A 253 -10.30 5.86 -12.79
CA ARG A 253 -10.50 4.79 -11.80
C ARG A 253 -9.70 5.03 -10.50
N PRO A 254 -9.92 6.14 -9.81
CA PRO A 254 -9.08 6.52 -8.66
C PRO A 254 -9.21 5.58 -7.46
N PHE A 255 -10.30 4.79 -7.34
CA PHE A 255 -10.44 3.79 -6.28
C PHE A 255 -9.33 2.72 -6.31
N GLU A 256 -8.72 2.47 -7.47
CA GLU A 256 -7.62 1.53 -7.60
C GLU A 256 -6.27 2.06 -7.10
N THR A 257 -6.19 3.33 -6.70
CA THR A 257 -4.95 3.99 -6.27
C THR A 257 -4.93 4.38 -4.79
N ILE A 258 -6.00 4.08 -4.05
CA ILE A 258 -6.19 4.57 -2.67
C ILE A 258 -5.08 4.08 -1.73
N MET A 259 -4.59 2.85 -1.90
CA MET A 259 -3.52 2.23 -1.12
C MET A 259 -2.17 2.21 -1.85
N SER A 260 -1.92 3.14 -2.78
CA SER A 260 -0.73 3.12 -3.63
C SER A 260 0.59 3.40 -2.90
N GLY A 261 0.59 4.15 -1.79
CA GLY A 261 1.80 4.47 -1.05
C GLY A 261 2.51 3.23 -0.47
N PRO A 262 1.87 2.42 0.39
CA PRO A 262 2.50 1.23 0.98
C PRO A 262 2.86 0.15 -0.06
N VAL A 263 2.19 0.14 -1.21
CA VAL A 263 2.43 -0.85 -2.28
C VAL A 263 3.81 -0.69 -2.91
N ALA A 264 4.34 0.52 -2.98
CA ALA A 264 5.65 0.78 -3.57
C ALA A 264 6.76 -0.04 -2.87
N GLY A 265 6.79 -0.05 -1.54
CA GLY A 265 7.71 -0.87 -0.75
C GLY A 265 7.52 -2.37 -0.95
N ALA A 266 6.27 -2.83 -1.02
CA ALA A 266 5.94 -4.23 -1.27
C ALA A 266 6.38 -4.70 -2.68
N GLU A 267 6.22 -3.85 -3.70
CA GLU A 267 6.72 -4.12 -5.07
C GLU A 267 8.25 -4.24 -5.09
N GLY A 268 8.95 -3.32 -4.43
CA GLY A 268 10.40 -3.40 -4.28
C GLY A 268 10.84 -4.68 -3.57
N ALA A 269 10.13 -5.09 -2.52
CA ALA A 269 10.37 -6.32 -1.81
C ALA A 269 10.14 -7.56 -2.70
N GLY A 270 9.08 -7.57 -3.49
CA GLY A 270 8.80 -8.63 -4.47
C GLY A 270 9.90 -8.74 -5.53
N GLU A 271 10.38 -7.61 -6.05
CA GLU A 271 11.50 -7.58 -7.00
C GLU A 271 12.78 -8.09 -6.35
N LEU A 272 13.11 -7.64 -5.15
CA LEU A 272 14.28 -8.12 -4.42
C LEU A 272 14.19 -9.62 -4.14
N SER A 273 13.01 -10.12 -3.75
CA SER A 273 12.77 -11.55 -3.55
C SER A 273 13.09 -12.36 -4.81
N ARG A 274 12.62 -11.93 -5.99
CA ARG A 274 12.92 -12.58 -7.27
C ARG A 274 14.42 -12.63 -7.57
N LYS A 275 15.14 -11.53 -7.30
CA LYS A 275 16.61 -11.46 -7.43
C LYS A 275 17.33 -12.40 -6.46
N LEU A 276 16.75 -12.63 -5.29
CA LEU A 276 17.22 -13.57 -4.27
C LEU A 276 16.62 -14.99 -4.44
N LYS A 277 16.29 -15.40 -5.67
CA LYS A 277 15.79 -16.72 -6.05
C LYS A 277 14.42 -17.06 -5.41
N ASN A 278 13.51 -16.11 -5.45
CA ASN A 278 12.16 -16.21 -4.86
C ASN A 278 12.17 -16.51 -3.34
N THR A 279 13.08 -15.86 -2.63
CA THR A 279 13.17 -15.97 -1.18
C THR A 279 11.89 -15.43 -0.52
N ASN A 280 11.24 -16.25 0.31
CA ASN A 280 10.09 -15.81 1.09
C ASN A 280 10.53 -14.88 2.21
N MET A 281 9.83 -13.76 2.36
CA MET A 281 10.17 -12.74 3.35
C MET A 281 8.95 -11.97 3.83
N VAL A 282 9.10 -11.34 4.99
CA VAL A 282 8.15 -10.37 5.52
C VAL A 282 8.83 -9.01 5.60
N THR A 283 8.10 -7.95 5.26
CA THR A 283 8.65 -6.58 5.25
C THR A 283 8.47 -5.90 6.60
N ALA A 284 9.42 -5.03 6.95
CA ALA A 284 9.34 -4.08 8.05
C ALA A 284 9.69 -2.68 7.53
N ASP A 285 8.68 -1.98 6.99
CA ASP A 285 8.80 -0.57 6.60
C ASP A 285 8.44 0.32 7.79
N VAL A 286 9.45 0.91 8.42
CA VAL A 286 9.24 1.81 9.56
C VAL A 286 9.49 3.24 9.13
N GLY A 287 8.40 3.97 8.95
CA GLY A 287 8.42 5.39 8.65
C GLY A 287 8.45 6.28 9.91
N GLY A 288 8.14 7.56 9.73
CA GLY A 288 8.00 8.49 10.85
C GLY A 288 6.71 8.31 11.64
N THR A 289 5.62 7.86 11.00
CA THR A 289 4.27 7.79 11.57
C THR A 289 3.70 6.39 11.65
N SER A 290 4.05 5.53 10.71
CA SER A 290 3.52 4.17 10.58
C SER A 290 4.62 3.12 10.52
N PHE A 291 4.20 1.92 10.80
CA PHE A 291 4.86 0.66 10.47
C PHE A 291 3.98 -0.07 9.48
N ASP A 292 4.56 -0.44 8.33
CA ASP A 292 3.87 -1.15 7.28
C ASP A 292 4.55 -2.51 7.04
N THR A 293 3.76 -3.59 7.04
CA THR A 293 4.26 -4.94 6.80
C THR A 293 3.46 -5.65 5.73
N CYS A 294 4.15 -6.44 4.92
CA CYS A 294 3.60 -7.22 3.82
C CYS A 294 4.33 -8.55 3.71
N LEU A 295 3.61 -9.59 3.33
CA LEU A 295 4.15 -10.91 3.10
C LEU A 295 4.51 -11.08 1.61
N ILE A 296 5.75 -11.50 1.36
CA ILE A 296 6.28 -11.77 0.02
C ILE A 296 6.49 -13.28 -0.12
N LEU A 297 5.74 -13.92 -0.99
CA LEU A 297 5.85 -15.35 -1.28
C LEU A 297 6.12 -15.56 -2.77
N ASP A 298 7.05 -16.45 -3.08
CA ASP A 298 7.41 -16.79 -4.46
C ASP A 298 7.71 -15.57 -5.34
N GLY A 299 8.39 -14.57 -4.74
CA GLY A 299 8.79 -13.34 -5.43
C GLY A 299 7.67 -12.33 -5.65
N ARG A 300 6.52 -12.45 -4.97
CA ARG A 300 5.36 -11.56 -5.15
C ARG A 300 4.75 -11.16 -3.82
N PRO A 301 4.34 -9.89 -3.67
CA PRO A 301 3.49 -9.49 -2.56
C PRO A 301 2.14 -10.22 -2.64
N GLN A 302 1.57 -10.54 -1.49
CA GLN A 302 0.26 -11.16 -1.45
C GLN A 302 -0.83 -10.13 -1.76
N ILE A 303 -1.84 -10.55 -2.52
CA ILE A 303 -2.94 -9.69 -2.99
C ILE A 303 -4.25 -10.20 -2.40
N GLN A 304 -5.03 -9.30 -1.83
CA GLN A 304 -6.43 -9.51 -1.47
C GLN A 304 -7.34 -8.85 -2.49
N PHE A 305 -8.50 -9.43 -2.74
CA PHE A 305 -9.48 -8.91 -3.71
C PHE A 305 -10.65 -8.19 -3.05
N GLU A 306 -10.74 -8.28 -1.74
CA GLU A 306 -11.73 -7.59 -0.91
C GLU A 306 -11.05 -7.10 0.36
N GLY A 307 -11.42 -5.91 0.82
CA GLY A 307 -10.90 -5.35 2.04
C GLY A 307 -11.75 -4.22 2.60
N LYS A 308 -11.29 -3.62 3.70
CA LYS A 308 -11.94 -2.46 4.30
C LYS A 308 -10.94 -1.31 4.42
N ILE A 309 -11.35 -0.13 4.01
CA ILE A 309 -10.60 1.12 4.23
C ILE A 309 -11.44 2.03 5.10
N VAL A 310 -10.92 2.46 6.25
CA VAL A 310 -11.66 3.30 7.22
C VAL A 310 -13.02 2.66 7.60
N GLY A 311 -13.06 1.33 7.71
CA GLY A 311 -14.26 0.55 8.01
C GLY A 311 -15.27 0.45 6.85
N LEU A 312 -14.94 0.97 5.66
CA LEU A 312 -15.75 0.88 4.45
C LEU A 312 -15.21 -0.22 3.54
N PRO A 313 -16.05 -1.11 3.00
CA PRO A 313 -15.58 -2.15 2.09
C PRO A 313 -15.11 -1.55 0.76
N LEU A 314 -14.01 -2.08 0.26
CA LEU A 314 -13.46 -1.80 -1.05
C LEU A 314 -13.35 -3.10 -1.85
N GLN A 315 -14.09 -3.19 -2.93
CA GLN A 315 -14.08 -4.31 -3.88
C GLN A 315 -13.10 -3.98 -5.02
N SER A 316 -11.83 -4.09 -4.72
CA SER A 316 -10.70 -3.86 -5.64
C SER A 316 -9.52 -4.72 -5.20
N PRO A 317 -8.70 -5.24 -6.11
CA PRO A 317 -7.44 -5.85 -5.75
C PRO A 317 -6.54 -4.86 -5.01
N TRP A 318 -5.94 -5.29 -3.92
CA TRP A 318 -4.96 -4.53 -3.18
C TRP A 318 -3.87 -5.44 -2.60
N VAL A 319 -2.65 -4.93 -2.51
CA VAL A 319 -1.57 -5.64 -1.81
C VAL A 319 -1.92 -5.71 -0.33
N ASP A 320 -1.83 -6.91 0.27
CA ASP A 320 -2.10 -7.11 1.69
C ASP A 320 -0.97 -6.48 2.53
N VAL A 321 -1.10 -5.18 2.75
CA VAL A 321 -0.22 -4.42 3.63
C VAL A 321 -0.96 -4.12 4.92
N ARG A 322 -0.38 -4.54 6.05
CA ARG A 322 -0.88 -4.18 7.38
C ARG A 322 -0.15 -2.94 7.86
N SER A 323 -0.91 -1.92 8.18
CA SER A 323 -0.38 -0.62 8.64
C SER A 323 -0.83 -0.36 10.07
N ILE A 324 0.12 -0.10 10.94
CA ILE A 324 -0.15 0.29 12.34
C ILE A 324 0.55 1.59 12.69
N GLY A 325 0.02 2.34 13.65
CA GLY A 325 0.60 3.60 14.15
C GLY A 325 1.83 3.34 15.05
N ALA A 326 2.88 2.72 14.51
CA ALA A 326 4.10 2.37 15.24
C ALA A 326 5.36 2.83 14.46
N GLY A 327 5.52 4.12 14.24
CA GLY A 327 6.69 4.71 13.57
C GLY A 327 7.67 5.38 14.54
N GLY A 328 8.72 6.01 13.99
CA GLY A 328 9.71 6.74 14.77
C GLY A 328 9.13 7.89 15.62
N GLY A 329 8.05 8.52 15.15
CA GLY A 329 7.34 9.59 15.86
C GLY A 329 6.20 9.11 16.75
N SER A 330 6.02 7.79 16.96
CA SER A 330 4.97 7.27 17.85
C SER A 330 5.16 7.76 19.27
N ILE A 331 4.10 8.39 19.80
CA ILE A 331 4.12 9.03 21.12
C ILE A 331 3.96 7.98 22.20
N ALA A 332 4.82 8.04 23.22
CA ALA A 332 4.66 7.23 24.41
C ALA A 332 3.86 7.97 25.50
N TYR A 333 2.94 7.26 26.12
CA TYR A 333 2.04 7.80 27.14
C TYR A 333 1.65 6.71 28.16
N LEU A 334 0.98 7.12 29.23
CA LEU A 334 0.36 6.19 30.17
C LEU A 334 -1.14 6.07 29.85
N ASP A 335 -1.63 4.85 29.73
CA ASP A 335 -3.06 4.61 29.58
C ASP A 335 -3.83 4.82 30.92
N ASP A 336 -5.15 4.69 30.89
CA ASP A 336 -6.02 4.88 32.07
C ASP A 336 -5.68 3.90 33.22
N GLY A 337 -5.02 2.79 32.93
CA GLY A 337 -4.52 1.82 33.91
C GLY A 337 -3.11 2.14 34.43
N GLY A 338 -2.48 3.21 33.94
CA GLY A 338 -1.11 3.60 34.30
C GLY A 338 -0.02 2.78 33.63
N LEU A 339 -0.34 2.05 32.57
CA LEU A 339 0.64 1.26 31.81
C LEU A 339 1.27 2.12 30.71
N LEU A 340 2.57 1.96 30.52
CA LEU A 340 3.28 2.60 29.41
C LEU A 340 2.81 2.03 28.06
N ARG A 341 2.48 2.91 27.12
CA ARG A 341 2.08 2.61 25.75
C ARG A 341 2.95 3.38 24.76
N SER A 342 3.05 2.90 23.52
CA SER A 342 3.67 3.58 22.38
C SER A 342 2.74 3.53 21.18
N GLY A 343 2.38 4.72 20.64
CA GLY A 343 1.40 4.83 19.56
C GLY A 343 -0.06 4.52 20.01
N PRO A 344 -1.05 4.51 19.09
CA PRO A 344 -0.90 4.78 17.65
C PRO A 344 -0.72 6.27 17.30
N GLN A 345 -0.86 7.20 18.27
CA GLN A 345 -0.69 8.64 18.02
C GLN A 345 0.78 8.93 17.69
N SER A 346 0.98 9.81 16.72
CA SER A 346 2.31 10.24 16.28
C SER A 346 2.49 11.75 16.45
N ALA A 347 3.70 12.16 16.78
CA ALA A 347 4.11 13.56 16.80
C ALA A 347 4.20 14.16 15.37
N GLY A 348 4.14 13.32 14.33
CA GLY A 348 4.20 13.73 12.94
C GLY A 348 5.50 14.45 12.57
N ALA A 349 5.44 15.27 11.51
CA ALA A 349 6.56 16.10 11.08
C ALA A 349 6.69 17.39 11.94
N VAL A 350 5.56 17.92 12.38
CA VAL A 350 5.43 19.13 13.20
C VAL A 350 4.39 18.87 14.28
N PRO A 351 4.75 19.01 15.56
CA PRO A 351 6.04 19.44 16.08
C PRO A 351 7.17 18.41 15.97
N GLY A 352 6.88 17.13 15.72
CA GLY A 352 7.83 16.04 15.66
C GLY A 352 8.35 15.57 17.03
N PRO A 353 9.32 14.63 17.06
CA PRO A 353 10.03 14.20 18.25
C PRO A 353 10.62 15.36 19.03
N ALA A 354 10.69 15.23 20.36
CA ALA A 354 11.21 16.29 21.24
C ALA A 354 12.66 16.65 20.89
N CYS A 355 13.48 15.66 20.57
CA CYS A 355 14.88 15.85 20.19
C CYS A 355 15.09 16.66 18.90
N TYR A 356 14.05 16.91 18.08
CA TYR A 356 14.16 17.71 16.84
C TYR A 356 14.17 19.24 17.09
N GLU A 357 13.95 19.70 18.31
CA GLU A 357 13.88 21.14 18.68
C GLU A 357 12.82 21.95 17.92
N ARG A 358 11.74 21.29 17.45
CA ARG A 358 10.64 21.90 16.69
C ARG A 358 9.37 22.12 17.53
N GLY A 359 9.51 22.04 18.86
CA GLY A 359 8.41 22.25 19.81
C GLY A 359 7.73 20.98 20.30
N GLY A 360 8.17 19.80 19.92
CA GLY A 360 7.75 18.52 20.48
C GLY A 360 8.06 18.45 21.97
N LYS A 361 7.12 17.89 22.78
CA LYS A 361 7.27 17.77 24.24
C LYS A 361 7.00 16.36 24.77
N GLN A 362 6.33 15.55 23.97
CA GLN A 362 6.00 14.17 24.33
C GLN A 362 7.12 13.24 23.86
N PRO A 363 7.47 12.21 24.66
CA PRO A 363 8.50 11.27 24.24
C PRO A 363 8.01 10.40 23.08
N THR A 364 8.92 10.16 22.14
CA THR A 364 8.65 9.31 20.96
C THR A 364 9.63 8.15 20.88
N THR A 365 9.37 7.19 19.99
CA THR A 365 10.30 6.11 19.66
C THR A 365 11.68 6.65 19.24
N THR A 366 11.71 7.75 18.46
CA THR A 366 12.97 8.42 18.05
C THR A 366 13.72 9.01 19.24
N ASP A 367 13.02 9.66 20.18
CA ASP A 367 13.64 10.20 21.40
C ASP A 367 14.27 9.08 22.24
N ALA A 368 13.57 7.94 22.38
CA ALA A 368 14.04 6.76 23.10
C ALA A 368 15.30 6.16 22.44
N ALA A 369 15.26 5.94 21.13
CA ALA A 369 16.40 5.38 20.39
C ALA A 369 17.63 6.31 20.44
N PHE A 370 17.41 7.61 20.29
CA PHE A 370 18.49 8.60 20.38
C PHE A 370 19.10 8.66 21.79
N TYR A 371 18.27 8.65 22.82
CA TYR A 371 18.74 8.71 24.21
C TYR A 371 19.60 7.49 24.56
N LEU A 372 19.27 6.30 24.05
CA LEU A 372 20.02 5.06 24.22
C LEU A 372 21.28 4.94 23.31
N GLY A 373 21.53 5.91 22.42
CA GLY A 373 22.72 5.95 21.55
C GLY A 373 22.56 5.26 20.20
N MET A 374 21.39 4.72 19.87
CA MET A 374 21.16 3.95 18.64
C MET A 374 21.20 4.79 17.35
N LEU A 375 21.07 6.13 17.44
CA LEU A 375 21.17 7.05 16.31
C LEU A 375 22.58 7.64 16.14
N GLY A 376 23.60 7.02 16.71
CA GLY A 376 24.97 7.50 16.63
C GLY A 376 25.12 8.91 17.20
N GLU A 377 25.83 9.78 16.48
CA GLU A 377 26.11 11.18 16.92
C GLU A 377 24.87 12.11 16.90
N GLY A 378 23.70 11.58 16.50
CA GLY A 378 22.45 12.35 16.52
C GLY A 378 22.34 13.37 15.38
N LYS A 379 23.03 13.15 14.26
CA LYS A 379 22.85 13.94 13.03
C LYS A 379 22.00 13.11 12.06
N LEU A 380 20.80 13.59 11.76
CA LEU A 380 19.93 12.92 10.79
C LEU A 380 20.35 13.24 9.35
N ALA A 381 19.90 12.42 8.41
CA ALA A 381 20.11 12.58 6.96
C ALA A 381 19.75 13.97 6.43
N SER A 382 18.73 14.61 7.01
CA SER A 382 18.33 15.97 6.69
C SER A 382 19.31 17.06 7.17
N GLY A 383 20.43 16.69 7.78
CA GLY A 383 21.37 17.62 8.44
C GLY A 383 20.91 18.12 9.81
N LEU A 384 19.74 17.67 10.29
CA LEU A 384 19.20 18.08 11.58
C LEU A 384 20.04 17.47 12.72
N GLN A 385 20.58 18.32 13.59
CA GLN A 385 21.26 17.91 14.81
C GLN A 385 20.22 17.69 15.91
N LEU A 386 20.27 16.54 16.57
CA LEU A 386 19.34 16.15 17.63
C LEU A 386 19.80 16.68 19.00
N ASN A 387 18.84 17.03 19.85
CA ASN A 387 19.08 17.53 21.21
C ASN A 387 18.78 16.43 22.23
N LYS A 388 19.86 15.90 22.85
CA LYS A 388 19.74 14.80 23.86
C LYS A 388 19.01 15.25 25.13
N LYS A 389 19.16 16.51 25.54
CA LYS A 389 18.50 17.02 26.74
C LYS A 389 16.98 17.07 26.59
N LEU A 390 16.48 17.49 25.42
CA LEU A 390 15.05 17.51 25.15
C LEU A 390 14.45 16.10 25.09
N ALA A 391 15.20 15.12 24.56
CA ALA A 391 14.79 13.71 24.62
C ALA A 391 14.68 13.23 26.08
N GLU A 392 15.70 13.50 26.90
CA GLU A 392 15.70 13.16 28.31
C GLU A 392 14.53 13.78 29.09
N ASP A 393 14.27 15.06 28.88
CA ASP A 393 13.18 15.79 29.54
C ASP A 393 11.80 15.21 29.14
N ALA A 394 11.62 14.88 27.87
CA ALA A 394 10.42 14.23 27.38
C ALA A 394 10.23 12.84 27.99
N LEU A 395 11.26 12.00 28.02
CA LEU A 395 11.22 10.66 28.64
C LEU A 395 10.87 10.74 30.14
N ASN A 396 11.49 11.67 30.86
CA ASN A 396 11.22 11.90 32.29
C ASN A 396 9.78 12.38 32.53
N SER A 397 9.16 13.10 31.58
CA SER A 397 7.77 13.59 31.72
C SER A 397 6.73 12.47 31.89
N VAL A 398 7.04 11.30 31.36
CA VAL A 398 6.21 10.08 31.46
C VAL A 398 6.77 9.12 32.51
N GLY A 399 8.07 8.81 32.47
CA GLY A 399 8.72 7.83 33.33
C GLY A 399 8.61 8.16 34.82
N SER A 400 8.77 9.42 35.21
CA SER A 400 8.68 9.84 36.61
C SER A 400 7.30 9.55 37.24
N LYS A 401 6.24 9.49 36.47
CA LYS A 401 4.88 9.18 36.96
C LYS A 401 4.70 7.70 37.38
N ILE A 402 5.58 6.83 36.87
CA ILE A 402 5.59 5.40 37.16
C ILE A 402 6.91 4.95 37.79
N ASN A 403 7.67 5.88 38.38
CA ASN A 403 8.94 5.66 39.05
C ASN A 403 10.02 5.01 38.16
N LEU A 404 10.03 5.29 36.85
CA LEU A 404 11.08 4.87 35.92
C LEU A 404 12.04 6.03 35.65
N SER A 405 13.33 5.70 35.49
CA SER A 405 14.32 6.63 34.95
C SER A 405 14.06 6.93 33.46
N ALA A 406 14.64 8.01 32.91
CA ALA A 406 14.60 8.27 31.49
C ALA A 406 15.16 7.07 30.67
N PHE A 407 16.20 6.43 31.20
CA PHE A 407 16.81 5.24 30.60
C PHE A 407 15.85 4.04 30.55
N ASP A 408 15.22 3.68 31.66
CA ASP A 408 14.27 2.57 31.71
C ASP A 408 13.01 2.87 30.89
N THR A 409 12.58 4.14 30.86
CA THR A 409 11.47 4.61 30.04
C THR A 409 11.80 4.44 28.55
N ALA A 410 12.99 4.87 28.10
CA ALA A 410 13.43 4.70 26.71
C ALA A 410 13.50 3.22 26.31
N LYS A 411 14.07 2.38 27.16
CA LYS A 411 14.14 0.92 27.00
C LYS A 411 12.74 0.31 26.89
N GLY A 412 11.81 0.71 27.74
CA GLY A 412 10.40 0.27 27.72
C GLY A 412 9.68 0.69 26.44
N ILE A 413 9.86 1.92 25.98
CA ILE A 413 9.26 2.42 24.73
C ILE A 413 9.69 1.58 23.53
N LEU A 414 10.99 1.30 23.38
CA LEU A 414 11.49 0.52 22.24
C LEU A 414 10.99 -0.93 22.27
N LYS A 415 10.97 -1.57 23.45
CA LYS A 415 10.40 -2.92 23.60
C LYS A 415 8.91 -2.98 23.25
N ILE A 416 8.12 -1.99 23.70
CA ILE A 416 6.69 -1.93 23.37
C ILE A 416 6.51 -1.69 21.87
N SER A 417 7.30 -0.78 21.27
CA SER A 417 7.22 -0.50 19.85
C SER A 417 7.59 -1.73 18.99
N SER A 418 8.67 -2.45 19.33
CA SER A 418 9.06 -3.68 18.62
C SER A 418 8.02 -4.80 18.78
N ALA A 419 7.44 -4.96 19.96
CA ALA A 419 6.38 -5.94 20.20
C ALA A 419 5.12 -5.64 19.38
N ASN A 420 4.68 -4.36 19.32
CA ASN A 420 3.55 -3.96 18.48
C ASN A 420 3.81 -4.24 16.99
N MET A 421 5.04 -3.97 16.50
CA MET A 421 5.44 -4.27 15.13
C MET A 421 5.47 -5.77 14.87
N ALA A 422 6.03 -6.55 15.80
CA ALA A 422 6.06 -8.01 15.72
C ALA A 422 4.64 -8.62 15.71
N ASP A 423 3.71 -8.07 16.48
CA ASP A 423 2.32 -8.53 16.51
C ASP A 423 1.62 -8.31 15.16
N ALA A 424 1.86 -7.18 14.50
CA ALA A 424 1.33 -6.96 13.16
C ALA A 424 1.90 -7.96 12.13
N ILE A 425 3.17 -8.35 12.26
CA ILE A 425 3.78 -9.40 11.44
C ILE A 425 3.18 -10.77 11.77
N ARG A 426 2.98 -11.10 13.07
CA ARG A 426 2.32 -12.34 13.47
C ARG A 426 0.91 -12.44 12.90
N GLU A 427 0.15 -11.35 12.95
CA GLU A 427 -1.22 -11.33 12.40
C GLU A 427 -1.22 -11.74 10.92
N ILE A 428 -0.46 -11.07 10.06
CA ILE A 428 -0.45 -11.35 8.62
C ILE A 428 0.11 -12.75 8.30
N THR A 429 1.08 -13.25 9.05
CA THR A 429 1.68 -14.57 8.80
C THR A 429 0.78 -15.70 9.30
N ILE A 430 0.17 -15.57 10.49
CA ILE A 430 -0.73 -16.59 11.06
C ILE A 430 -2.00 -16.70 10.22
N GLU A 431 -2.57 -15.61 9.73
CA GLU A 431 -3.74 -15.63 8.84
C GLU A 431 -3.49 -16.44 7.57
N GLN A 432 -2.23 -16.51 7.12
CA GLN A 432 -1.80 -17.30 5.95
C GLN A 432 -1.28 -18.69 6.32
N GLY A 433 -1.31 -19.05 7.61
CA GLY A 433 -0.80 -20.33 8.10
C GLY A 433 0.72 -20.48 7.96
N ILE A 434 1.46 -19.37 8.02
CA ILE A 434 2.93 -19.33 7.84
C ILE A 434 3.59 -19.05 9.19
N ASP A 435 4.63 -19.81 9.51
CA ASP A 435 5.48 -19.55 10.66
C ASP A 435 6.48 -18.42 10.33
N PRO A 436 6.47 -17.27 11.05
CA PRO A 436 7.39 -16.18 10.76
C PRO A 436 8.87 -16.59 10.87
N ARG A 437 9.21 -17.63 11.63
CA ARG A 437 10.58 -18.15 11.78
C ARG A 437 11.16 -18.76 10.50
N GLU A 438 10.30 -19.12 9.54
CA GLU A 438 10.67 -19.64 8.23
C GLU A 438 10.93 -18.54 7.20
N LEU A 439 10.65 -17.27 7.55
CA LEU A 439 10.79 -16.12 6.69
C LEU A 439 12.10 -15.36 7.00
N LYS A 440 12.51 -14.52 6.05
CA LYS A 440 13.52 -13.48 6.29
C LYS A 440 12.83 -12.14 6.53
N LEU A 441 13.40 -11.32 7.41
CA LEU A 441 12.91 -9.97 7.67
C LEU A 441 13.58 -8.99 6.71
N LEU A 442 12.82 -8.35 5.83
CA LEU A 442 13.31 -7.26 4.97
C LEU A 442 12.99 -5.92 5.64
N ALA A 443 14.02 -5.26 6.17
CA ALA A 443 13.87 -4.02 6.93
C ALA A 443 14.26 -2.79 6.12
N PHE A 444 13.34 -1.84 5.97
CA PHE A 444 13.54 -0.58 5.25
C PHE A 444 12.64 0.54 5.84
N GLY A 445 12.63 1.72 5.20
CA GLY A 445 12.10 2.93 5.78
C GLY A 445 13.13 3.64 6.67
N GLY A 446 12.84 4.87 7.09
CA GLY A 446 13.80 5.70 7.84
C GLY A 446 14.23 5.12 9.19
N ALA A 447 13.37 4.29 9.81
CA ALA A 447 13.63 3.65 11.11
C ALA A 447 13.57 2.10 11.06
N GLY A 448 13.31 1.49 9.92
CA GLY A 448 13.26 0.03 9.78
C GLY A 448 14.58 -0.65 10.14
N PRO A 449 15.71 -0.25 9.56
CA PRO A 449 17.02 -0.81 9.92
C PRO A 449 17.42 -0.59 11.37
N LEU A 450 16.91 0.48 12.00
CA LEU A 450 17.13 0.78 13.41
C LEU A 450 16.41 -0.22 14.34
N MET A 451 15.18 -0.62 13.96
CA MET A 451 14.32 -1.49 14.78
C MET A 451 14.46 -2.97 14.41
N SER A 452 15.17 -3.29 13.35
CA SER A 452 15.19 -4.62 12.72
C SER A 452 15.63 -5.76 13.66
N ASN A 453 16.67 -5.54 14.48
CA ASN A 453 17.15 -6.55 15.43
C ASN A 453 16.08 -6.86 16.48
N LEU A 454 15.45 -5.82 17.05
CA LEU A 454 14.42 -5.99 18.09
C LEU A 454 13.18 -6.73 17.53
N ILE A 455 12.77 -6.39 16.31
CA ILE A 455 11.64 -7.07 15.65
C ILE A 455 11.97 -8.53 15.36
N ALA A 456 13.17 -8.80 14.83
CA ALA A 456 13.60 -10.16 14.50
C ALA A 456 13.70 -11.05 15.74
N GLU A 457 14.18 -10.51 16.86
CA GLU A 457 14.24 -11.22 18.14
C GLU A 457 12.86 -11.58 18.68
N GLU A 458 11.90 -10.65 18.64
CA GLU A 458 10.51 -10.89 19.05
C GLU A 458 9.82 -11.98 18.21
N LEU A 459 10.24 -12.17 16.96
CA LEU A 459 9.67 -13.14 16.01
C LEU A 459 10.51 -14.40 15.86
N GLU A 460 11.69 -14.48 16.50
CA GLU A 460 12.69 -15.54 16.31
C GLU A 460 13.13 -15.71 14.83
N ILE A 461 13.13 -14.62 14.08
CA ILE A 461 13.61 -14.61 12.69
C ILE A 461 15.14 -14.60 12.67
N LYS A 462 15.73 -15.52 11.92
CA LYS A 462 17.19 -15.77 11.92
C LYS A 462 17.99 -14.82 11.05
N GLU A 463 17.40 -14.31 9.97
CA GLU A 463 18.08 -13.52 8.97
C GLU A 463 17.31 -12.23 8.68
N ILE A 464 18.03 -11.10 8.75
CA ILE A 464 17.52 -9.78 8.42
C ILE A 464 18.23 -9.31 7.16
N ILE A 465 17.47 -8.79 6.20
CA ILE A 465 17.97 -8.19 4.96
C ILE A 465 17.72 -6.68 5.04
N ILE A 466 18.78 -5.89 4.85
CA ILE A 466 18.68 -4.43 4.76
C ILE A 466 19.15 -4.02 3.36
N PRO A 467 18.22 -3.60 2.48
CA PRO A 467 18.54 -3.28 1.10
C PRO A 467 19.36 -1.99 1.01
N PRO A 468 20.10 -1.77 -0.10
CA PRO A 468 20.66 -0.45 -0.39
C PRO A 468 19.50 0.57 -0.48
N TYR A 469 19.81 1.84 -0.15
CA TYR A 469 18.80 2.92 -0.09
C TYR A 469 17.62 2.62 0.85
N SER A 470 17.89 1.94 1.94
CA SER A 470 16.82 1.46 2.84
C SER A 470 15.85 2.57 3.24
N GLY A 471 16.33 3.81 3.46
CA GLY A 471 15.49 4.97 3.79
C GLY A 471 14.62 5.49 2.64
N ASN A 472 14.88 5.11 1.38
CA ASN A 472 14.14 5.47 0.17
C ASN A 472 13.68 4.22 -0.61
N PHE A 473 13.62 3.07 0.04
CA PHE A 473 13.34 1.79 -0.62
C PHE A 473 11.96 1.74 -1.27
N SER A 474 10.96 2.41 -0.69
CA SER A 474 9.63 2.51 -1.31
C SER A 474 9.69 3.27 -2.65
N ALA A 475 10.41 4.39 -2.71
CA ALA A 475 10.64 5.08 -3.98
C ALA A 475 11.47 4.24 -4.99
N TRP A 476 12.44 3.45 -4.50
CA TRP A 476 13.18 2.50 -5.33
C TRP A 476 12.27 1.41 -5.90
N GLY A 477 11.34 0.89 -5.10
CA GLY A 477 10.36 -0.11 -5.52
C GLY A 477 9.48 0.38 -6.68
N LEU A 478 9.18 1.67 -6.74
CA LEU A 478 8.45 2.27 -7.87
C LEU A 478 9.17 2.06 -9.20
N LEU A 479 10.51 2.18 -9.20
CA LEU A 479 11.29 2.01 -10.43
C LEU A 479 11.13 0.61 -11.04
N GLY A 480 10.80 -0.37 -10.21
CA GLY A 480 10.55 -1.75 -10.60
C GLY A 480 9.11 -2.06 -11.03
N ALA A 481 8.18 -1.15 -10.87
CA ALA A 481 6.76 -1.41 -11.15
C ALA A 481 6.49 -1.57 -12.66
N ASP A 482 5.80 -2.68 -13.01
CA ASP A 482 5.28 -2.92 -14.35
C ASP A 482 3.90 -2.27 -14.53
N LEU A 483 3.49 -2.08 -15.76
CA LEU A 483 2.08 -1.74 -16.01
C LEU A 483 1.22 -2.97 -15.79
N LEU A 484 0.13 -2.80 -15.04
CA LEU A 484 -0.81 -3.87 -14.76
C LEU A 484 -2.25 -3.35 -14.93
N GLN A 485 -2.99 -4.03 -15.78
CA GLN A 485 -4.43 -3.82 -15.92
C GLN A 485 -5.17 -5.06 -15.51
N MET A 486 -6.25 -4.91 -14.74
CA MET A 486 -7.04 -6.01 -14.20
C MET A 486 -8.54 -5.73 -14.41
N ASN A 487 -9.29 -6.79 -14.64
CA ASN A 487 -10.75 -6.76 -14.65
C ASN A 487 -11.30 -8.11 -14.18
N ALA A 488 -12.52 -8.09 -13.63
CA ALA A 488 -13.21 -9.28 -13.17
C ALA A 488 -14.67 -9.26 -13.62
N LYS A 489 -15.25 -10.44 -13.79
CA LYS A 489 -16.67 -10.61 -14.11
C LYS A 489 -17.27 -11.72 -13.28
N THR A 490 -18.29 -11.41 -12.53
CA THR A 490 -19.08 -12.42 -11.81
C THR A 490 -20.06 -13.11 -12.73
N LYS A 491 -19.97 -14.46 -12.75
CA LYS A 491 -21.00 -15.36 -13.25
C LYS A 491 -20.89 -16.65 -12.48
N ILE A 492 -21.83 -16.91 -11.59
CA ILE A 492 -21.82 -18.12 -10.75
C ILE A 492 -22.17 -19.34 -11.59
N LEU A 493 -21.22 -20.27 -11.70
CA LEU A 493 -21.31 -21.48 -12.50
C LEU A 493 -20.93 -22.68 -11.63
N ARG A 494 -21.70 -23.77 -11.70
CA ARG A 494 -21.26 -25.06 -11.14
C ARG A 494 -20.12 -25.60 -11.99
N LEU A 495 -19.03 -25.98 -11.34
CA LEU A 495 -17.83 -26.44 -12.03
C LEU A 495 -18.12 -27.66 -12.92
N SER A 496 -17.83 -27.53 -14.19
CA SER A 496 -17.92 -28.53 -15.26
C SER A 496 -17.09 -28.08 -16.46
N ASP A 497 -16.84 -28.93 -17.43
CA ASP A 497 -16.10 -28.52 -18.64
C ASP A 497 -16.89 -27.50 -19.48
N ASP A 498 -18.23 -27.55 -19.47
CA ASP A 498 -19.08 -26.53 -20.07
C ASP A 498 -18.92 -25.18 -19.36
N ALA A 499 -18.84 -25.19 -18.02
CA ALA A 499 -18.58 -23.98 -17.25
C ALA A 499 -17.20 -23.37 -17.56
N LEU A 500 -16.18 -24.20 -17.80
CA LEU A 500 -14.85 -23.71 -18.23
C LEU A 500 -14.89 -23.10 -19.63
N THR A 501 -15.70 -23.64 -20.53
CA THR A 501 -15.94 -23.04 -21.85
C THR A 501 -16.58 -21.66 -21.73
N GLU A 502 -17.54 -21.51 -20.82
CA GLU A 502 -18.14 -20.21 -20.51
C GLU A 502 -17.13 -19.24 -19.87
N CYS A 503 -16.29 -19.72 -18.92
CA CYS A 503 -15.21 -18.91 -18.34
C CYS A 503 -14.24 -18.42 -19.42
N ASN A 504 -13.88 -19.25 -20.39
CA ASN A 504 -13.03 -18.88 -21.52
C ASN A 504 -13.67 -17.79 -22.39
N THR A 505 -14.98 -17.83 -22.61
CA THR A 505 -15.72 -16.79 -23.31
C THR A 505 -15.70 -15.47 -22.53
N ILE A 506 -15.83 -15.53 -21.21
CA ILE A 506 -15.71 -14.35 -20.34
C ILE A 506 -14.30 -13.78 -20.42
N LEU A 507 -13.25 -14.62 -20.36
CA LEU A 507 -11.85 -14.20 -20.47
C LEU A 507 -11.56 -13.50 -21.78
N GLU A 508 -12.02 -13.99 -22.91
CA GLU A 508 -11.87 -13.35 -24.22
C GLU A 508 -12.43 -11.92 -24.21
N ASN A 509 -13.61 -11.73 -23.62
CA ASN A 509 -14.23 -10.40 -23.51
C ASN A 509 -13.45 -9.49 -22.56
N LEU A 510 -13.01 -10.00 -21.40
CA LEU A 510 -12.24 -9.24 -20.44
C LEU A 510 -10.89 -8.80 -21.02
N PHE A 511 -10.17 -9.69 -21.70
CA PHE A 511 -8.90 -9.33 -22.35
C PHE A 511 -9.10 -8.29 -23.46
N LYS A 512 -10.15 -8.40 -24.25
CA LYS A 512 -10.48 -7.39 -25.24
C LYS A 512 -10.74 -6.03 -24.59
N GLU A 513 -11.54 -5.97 -23.51
CA GLU A 513 -11.79 -4.73 -22.77
C GLU A 513 -10.48 -4.14 -22.18
N LEU A 514 -9.56 -4.98 -21.68
CA LEU A 514 -8.28 -4.54 -21.15
C LEU A 514 -7.35 -4.02 -22.25
N GLU A 515 -7.30 -4.66 -23.40
CA GLU A 515 -6.51 -4.23 -24.56
C GLU A 515 -7.03 -2.88 -25.12
N GLU A 516 -8.36 -2.69 -25.17
CA GLU A 516 -8.98 -1.42 -25.59
C GLU A 516 -8.72 -0.25 -24.64
N ARG A 517 -8.52 -0.51 -23.33
CA ARG A 517 -8.13 0.52 -22.35
C ARG A 517 -6.70 1.01 -22.51
N GLN A 518 -5.83 0.21 -23.11
CA GLN A 518 -4.41 0.51 -23.22
C GLN A 518 -4.18 1.67 -24.20
N LYS A 519 -4.13 2.91 -23.67
CA LYS A 519 -3.95 4.14 -24.47
C LYS A 519 -2.50 4.42 -24.87
N ILE A 520 -1.51 3.74 -24.26
CA ILE A 520 -0.09 3.91 -24.57
C ILE A 520 0.36 2.74 -25.44
N ASP A 521 1.05 3.04 -26.52
CA ASP A 521 1.61 2.02 -27.40
C ASP A 521 2.88 1.40 -26.79
N PHE A 522 2.70 0.29 -26.09
CA PHE A 522 3.78 -0.54 -25.60
C PHE A 522 4.00 -1.78 -26.49
N THR A 523 3.79 -1.65 -27.79
CA THR A 523 3.89 -2.78 -28.74
C THR A 523 5.24 -3.47 -28.75
N ALA A 524 6.31 -2.77 -28.33
CA ALA A 524 7.66 -3.33 -28.23
C ALA A 524 7.93 -4.14 -26.95
N ASN A 525 7.00 -4.15 -25.99
CA ASN A 525 7.18 -4.76 -24.69
C ASN A 525 6.45 -6.10 -24.60
N GLU A 526 7.01 -7.02 -23.80
CA GLU A 526 6.36 -8.30 -23.52
C GLU A 526 5.07 -8.08 -22.74
N LYS A 527 3.95 -8.60 -23.28
CA LYS A 527 2.63 -8.62 -22.63
C LYS A 527 2.36 -10.01 -22.09
N ILE A 528 2.10 -10.08 -20.80
CA ILE A 528 1.79 -11.34 -20.10
C ILE A 528 0.33 -11.29 -19.69
N LYS A 529 -0.48 -12.23 -20.19
CA LYS A 529 -1.84 -12.46 -19.75
C LYS A 529 -1.82 -13.36 -18.51
N GLU A 530 -2.56 -13.00 -17.49
CA GLU A 530 -2.72 -13.80 -16.27
C GLU A 530 -4.21 -14.09 -16.05
N VAL A 531 -4.52 -15.28 -15.56
CA VAL A 531 -5.90 -15.75 -15.35
C VAL A 531 -6.06 -16.21 -13.91
N ALA A 532 -7.19 -15.86 -13.28
CA ALA A 532 -7.57 -16.42 -11.99
C ALA A 532 -9.09 -16.66 -11.92
N LEU A 533 -9.50 -17.59 -11.06
CA LEU A 533 -10.90 -17.91 -10.80
C LEU A 533 -11.18 -17.80 -9.31
N ASP A 534 -12.24 -17.07 -8.93
CA ASP A 534 -12.77 -17.13 -7.58
C ASP A 534 -13.67 -18.34 -7.47
N MET A 535 -13.33 -19.25 -6.58
CA MET A 535 -14.04 -20.51 -6.42
C MET A 535 -14.49 -20.71 -4.98
N ARG A 536 -15.57 -21.46 -4.79
CA ARG A 536 -16.10 -21.81 -3.48
C ARG A 536 -16.82 -23.17 -3.49
N TRP A 537 -17.03 -23.72 -2.34
CA TRP A 537 -18.02 -24.78 -2.18
C TRP A 537 -19.43 -24.19 -2.27
N MET A 538 -20.32 -24.89 -2.97
CA MET A 538 -21.72 -24.46 -3.10
C MET A 538 -22.36 -24.25 -1.72
N GLY A 539 -22.97 -23.07 -1.54
CA GLY A 539 -23.59 -22.68 -0.28
C GLY A 539 -22.67 -21.93 0.69
N GLN A 540 -21.38 -21.79 0.39
CA GLN A 540 -20.47 -20.92 1.14
C GLN A 540 -20.50 -19.49 0.59
N GLU A 541 -20.25 -18.51 1.46
CA GLU A 541 -20.11 -17.09 1.06
C GLU A 541 -18.68 -16.76 0.64
N HIS A 542 -17.69 -17.29 1.34
CA HIS A 542 -16.28 -17.01 1.08
C HIS A 542 -15.78 -17.74 -0.17
N THR A 543 -14.95 -17.04 -0.93
CA THR A 543 -14.28 -17.57 -2.11
C THR A 543 -12.78 -17.66 -1.87
N ILE A 544 -12.11 -18.56 -2.57
CA ILE A 544 -10.66 -18.60 -2.76
C ILE A 544 -10.38 -18.20 -4.19
N THR A 545 -9.45 -17.29 -4.39
CA THR A 545 -8.95 -16.92 -5.72
C THR A 545 -7.83 -17.88 -6.11
N LEU A 546 -8.10 -18.72 -7.09
CA LEU A 546 -7.14 -19.68 -7.63
C LEU A 546 -6.50 -19.11 -8.89
N LYS A 547 -5.18 -18.89 -8.86
CA LYS A 547 -4.40 -18.54 -10.04
C LYS A 547 -4.31 -19.74 -10.97
N ILE A 548 -4.49 -19.52 -12.26
CA ILE A 548 -4.44 -20.56 -13.29
C ILE A 548 -3.15 -20.36 -14.11
N ASP A 549 -2.15 -21.20 -13.83
CA ASP A 549 -0.87 -21.15 -14.55
C ASP A 549 -0.93 -21.93 -15.89
N ASP A 550 -1.79 -22.96 -15.99
CA ASP A 550 -1.98 -23.74 -17.22
C ASP A 550 -3.03 -23.07 -18.13
N HIS A 551 -2.57 -22.06 -18.85
CA HIS A 551 -3.35 -21.37 -19.87
C HIS A 551 -2.50 -21.04 -21.11
N SER A 552 -3.15 -20.93 -22.27
CA SER A 552 -2.52 -20.48 -23.52
C SER A 552 -3.15 -19.15 -23.94
N ASP A 553 -2.36 -18.08 -23.94
CA ASP A 553 -2.80 -16.72 -24.26
C ASP A 553 -4.08 -16.28 -23.54
N GLY A 554 -4.17 -16.61 -22.23
CA GLY A 554 -5.31 -16.30 -21.39
C GLY A 554 -6.50 -17.27 -21.47
N LYS A 555 -6.40 -18.36 -22.22
CA LYS A 555 -7.43 -19.42 -22.30
C LYS A 555 -7.05 -20.60 -21.41
N ILE A 556 -7.93 -20.96 -20.48
CA ILE A 556 -7.74 -22.08 -19.55
C ILE A 556 -7.66 -23.40 -20.33
N ASN A 557 -6.60 -24.19 -20.08
CA ASN A 557 -6.38 -25.50 -20.71
C ASN A 557 -6.77 -26.68 -19.80
N LEU A 558 -7.00 -26.43 -18.51
CA LEU A 558 -7.37 -27.46 -17.53
C LEU A 558 -8.79 -27.99 -17.76
N ASN A 559 -9.02 -29.25 -17.42
CA ASN A 559 -10.36 -29.78 -17.27
C ASN A 559 -10.92 -29.52 -15.86
N SER A 560 -12.22 -29.72 -15.69
CA SER A 560 -12.93 -29.45 -14.44
C SER A 560 -12.45 -30.28 -13.25
N GLU A 561 -12.04 -31.53 -13.49
CA GLU A 561 -11.55 -32.43 -12.43
C GLU A 561 -10.19 -31.95 -11.89
N THR A 562 -9.24 -31.64 -12.76
CA THR A 562 -7.93 -31.09 -12.36
C THR A 562 -8.10 -29.77 -11.61
N LEU A 563 -8.98 -28.89 -12.09
CA LEU A 563 -9.26 -27.62 -11.43
C LEU A 563 -9.88 -27.82 -10.04
N LYS A 564 -10.80 -28.80 -9.89
CA LYS A 564 -11.36 -29.18 -8.58
C LYS A 564 -10.27 -29.61 -7.61
N GLN A 565 -9.33 -30.44 -8.06
CA GLN A 565 -8.22 -30.91 -7.24
C GLN A 565 -7.30 -29.76 -6.79
N ASN A 566 -6.98 -28.83 -7.68
CA ASN A 566 -6.20 -27.65 -7.36
C ASN A 566 -6.93 -26.75 -6.33
N PHE A 567 -8.23 -26.54 -6.51
CA PHE A 567 -9.06 -25.80 -5.56
C PHE A 567 -9.09 -26.50 -4.18
N MET A 568 -9.28 -27.82 -4.13
CA MET A 568 -9.30 -28.57 -2.87
C MET A 568 -7.99 -28.46 -2.11
N LYS A 569 -6.86 -28.51 -2.82
CA LYS A 569 -5.53 -28.35 -2.22
C LYS A 569 -5.35 -26.97 -1.61
N GLU A 570 -5.73 -25.91 -2.32
CA GLU A 570 -5.62 -24.54 -1.81
C GLU A 570 -6.62 -24.28 -0.68
N TYR A 571 -7.83 -24.86 -0.77
CA TYR A 571 -8.82 -24.78 0.29
C TYR A 571 -8.33 -25.44 1.60
N GLU A 572 -7.74 -26.64 1.50
CA GLU A 572 -7.16 -27.33 2.65
C GLU A 572 -6.03 -26.55 3.29
N LYS A 573 -5.16 -25.94 2.47
CA LYS A 573 -4.06 -25.08 2.95
C LYS A 573 -4.59 -23.85 3.70
N THR A 574 -5.65 -23.22 3.18
CA THR A 574 -6.22 -21.99 3.76
C THR A 574 -7.06 -22.27 5.01
N PHE A 575 -7.88 -23.32 5.02
CA PHE A 575 -8.85 -23.57 6.08
C PHE A 575 -8.57 -24.82 6.94
N GLY A 576 -7.52 -25.59 6.62
CA GLY A 576 -7.13 -26.79 7.37
C GLY A 576 -8.12 -27.95 7.27
N SER A 577 -9.12 -27.89 6.38
CA SER A 577 -10.18 -28.90 6.26
C SER A 577 -10.53 -29.18 4.80
N LYS A 578 -11.06 -30.37 4.56
CA LYS A 578 -11.58 -30.78 3.25
C LYS A 578 -13.10 -30.88 3.30
N LEU A 579 -13.75 -30.39 2.26
CA LEU A 579 -15.15 -30.64 2.01
C LEU A 579 -15.27 -31.45 0.70
N ASP A 580 -16.30 -32.28 0.60
CA ASP A 580 -16.63 -33.01 -0.64
C ASP A 580 -18.04 -32.66 -1.07
N THR A 581 -18.18 -31.55 -1.73
CA THR A 581 -19.45 -31.09 -2.27
C THR A 581 -19.24 -30.45 -3.65
N VAL A 582 -20.26 -29.83 -4.21
CA VAL A 582 -20.19 -29.16 -5.51
C VAL A 582 -19.34 -27.91 -5.40
N VAL A 583 -18.42 -27.72 -6.32
CA VAL A 583 -17.62 -26.50 -6.46
C VAL A 583 -18.33 -25.53 -7.40
N GLU A 584 -18.31 -24.25 -7.07
CA GLU A 584 -18.77 -23.16 -7.94
C GLU A 584 -17.60 -22.25 -8.32
N VAL A 585 -17.55 -21.85 -9.60
CA VAL A 585 -16.80 -20.68 -10.04
C VAL A 585 -17.71 -19.48 -9.86
N VAL A 586 -17.27 -18.47 -9.14
CA VAL A 586 -18.04 -17.28 -8.80
C VAL A 586 -17.67 -16.13 -9.73
N SER A 587 -16.38 -15.83 -9.86
CA SER A 587 -15.87 -14.78 -10.73
C SER A 587 -14.69 -15.26 -11.55
N THR A 588 -14.59 -14.74 -12.77
CA THR A 588 -13.45 -14.94 -13.68
C THR A 588 -12.65 -13.65 -13.70
N ARG A 589 -11.33 -13.74 -13.49
CA ARG A 589 -10.40 -12.61 -13.43
C ARG A 589 -9.40 -12.69 -14.57
N ALA A 590 -9.17 -11.56 -15.23
CA ALA A 590 -8.16 -11.38 -16.26
C ALA A 590 -7.24 -10.23 -15.88
N SER A 591 -5.94 -10.38 -16.09
CA SER A 591 -5.00 -9.27 -16.02
C SER A 591 -4.01 -9.30 -17.19
N ILE A 592 -3.58 -8.12 -17.60
CA ILE A 592 -2.51 -7.92 -18.57
C ILE A 592 -1.39 -7.17 -17.88
N ARG A 593 -0.23 -7.81 -17.79
CA ARG A 593 1.01 -7.20 -17.32
C ARG A 593 1.87 -6.84 -18.51
N VAL A 594 2.37 -5.62 -18.55
CA VAL A 594 3.34 -5.16 -19.53
C VAL A 594 4.65 -4.89 -18.83
N ASN A 595 5.65 -5.72 -19.11
CA ASN A 595 6.97 -5.54 -18.56
C ASN A 595 7.59 -4.26 -19.12
N LEU A 596 7.85 -3.29 -18.27
CA LEU A 596 8.55 -2.08 -18.69
C LEU A 596 10.04 -2.40 -18.87
N PRO A 597 10.73 -1.82 -19.89
CA PRO A 597 12.13 -2.09 -20.14
C PRO A 597 12.97 -1.80 -18.90
N ARG A 598 13.73 -2.78 -18.42
CA ARG A 598 14.66 -2.66 -17.29
C ARG A 598 16.03 -3.06 -17.73
N LYS A 599 17.05 -2.38 -17.21
CA LYS A 599 18.44 -2.86 -17.27
C LYS A 599 18.82 -3.49 -15.94
N SER A 600 19.79 -4.39 -15.95
CA SER A 600 20.34 -4.98 -14.73
C SER A 600 21.08 -3.89 -13.92
N GLU A 601 20.69 -3.49 -12.84
CA GLU A 601 20.75 -3.81 -11.43
C GLU A 601 21.90 -3.28 -10.58
N SER A 602 22.93 -2.66 -11.12
CA SER A 602 24.03 -2.14 -10.30
C SER A 602 24.34 -0.71 -10.70
N GLY A 603 23.35 0.18 -10.50
CA GLY A 603 23.66 1.60 -10.49
C GLY A 603 24.73 1.85 -9.43
N LYS A 604 25.84 2.48 -9.81
CA LYS A 604 26.81 2.94 -8.81
C LYS A 604 26.12 4.02 -7.99
N ILE A 605 26.01 3.75 -6.70
CA ILE A 605 25.65 4.76 -5.71
C ILE A 605 26.75 5.81 -5.75
N GLU A 606 26.41 7.11 -5.83
CA GLU A 606 27.38 8.14 -5.46
C GLU A 606 27.77 7.86 -4.01
N GLU A 607 29.06 7.73 -3.75
CA GLU A 607 29.59 7.47 -2.41
C GLU A 607 29.10 8.60 -1.50
N ASP A 608 28.28 8.26 -0.52
CA ASP A 608 27.92 9.15 0.55
C ASP A 608 29.17 9.45 1.37
N ASN A 609 29.72 10.63 1.20
CA ASN A 609 30.78 11.14 2.07
C ASN A 609 30.16 11.52 3.42
N ILE A 610 29.88 10.52 4.26
CA ILE A 610 29.38 10.75 5.62
C ILE A 610 30.58 11.11 6.50
N GLU A 611 30.62 12.36 6.97
CA GLU A 611 31.62 12.77 7.96
C GLU A 611 31.28 12.13 9.31
N ILE A 612 32.20 11.34 9.84
CA ILE A 612 32.11 10.74 11.18
C ILE A 612 33.07 11.48 12.10
N SER A 613 32.56 12.06 13.16
CA SER A 613 33.37 12.78 14.16
C SER A 613 33.94 11.85 15.24
N SER A 614 33.28 10.71 15.51
CA SER A 614 33.73 9.70 16.47
C SER A 614 33.60 8.31 15.89
N SER A 615 34.62 7.46 16.04
CA SER A 615 34.63 6.07 15.57
C SER A 615 33.82 5.11 16.46
N THR A 616 33.46 5.54 17.69
CA THR A 616 32.70 4.73 18.66
C THR A 616 31.71 5.58 19.46
N ILE A 617 30.66 4.94 19.96
CA ILE A 617 29.65 5.54 20.83
C ILE A 617 29.21 4.54 21.89
N SER A 618 28.95 5.01 23.11
CA SER A 618 28.26 4.22 24.13
C SER A 618 26.78 4.07 23.76
N CYS A 619 26.35 2.86 23.45
CA CYS A 619 24.99 2.54 23.06
C CYS A 619 24.49 1.32 23.85
N PHE A 620 23.18 1.29 24.12
CA PHE A 620 22.56 0.19 24.83
C PHE A 620 22.44 -1.04 23.91
N SER A 621 22.97 -2.18 24.36
CA SER A 621 22.76 -3.50 23.77
C SER A 621 21.55 -4.17 24.41
N PHE A 622 20.54 -4.49 23.64
CA PHE A 622 19.35 -5.19 24.13
C PHE A 622 19.65 -6.65 24.43
N ASN A 623 20.58 -7.26 23.70
CA ASN A 623 21.01 -8.64 23.95
C ASN A 623 21.81 -8.75 25.24
N ALA A 624 22.82 -7.89 25.44
CA ALA A 624 23.65 -7.91 26.64
C ALA A 624 23.00 -7.26 27.88
N ASP A 625 21.87 -6.56 27.72
CA ASP A 625 21.16 -5.75 28.74
C ASP A 625 22.07 -4.74 29.46
N LYS A 626 22.99 -4.11 28.71
CA LYS A 626 23.94 -3.10 29.21
C LYS A 626 24.45 -2.19 28.11
N ASN A 627 25.05 -1.07 28.49
CA ASN A 627 25.76 -0.22 27.54
C ASN A 627 27.06 -0.89 27.09
N LEU A 628 27.31 -0.88 25.78
CA LEU A 628 28.54 -1.32 25.12
C LEU A 628 29.10 -0.20 24.25
N GLU A 629 30.38 -0.30 23.88
CA GLU A 629 31.01 0.55 22.88
C GLU A 629 30.66 0.04 21.48
N PHE A 630 29.78 0.75 20.76
CA PHE A 630 29.42 0.45 19.38
C PHE A 630 30.33 1.20 18.42
N LYS A 631 30.84 0.52 17.40
CA LYS A 631 31.56 1.15 16.31
C LYS A 631 30.60 1.92 15.41
N ILE A 632 30.97 3.11 14.96
CA ILE A 632 30.23 3.87 13.96
C ILE A 632 30.95 3.69 12.62
N ILE A 633 30.24 3.19 11.60
CA ILE A 633 30.82 2.83 10.31
C ILE A 633 29.87 3.27 9.18
N PRO A 634 30.36 3.94 8.11
CA PRO A 634 29.56 4.17 6.90
C PRO A 634 29.24 2.84 6.21
N ARG A 635 28.08 2.76 5.55
CA ARG A 635 27.67 1.53 4.86
C ARG A 635 28.66 1.04 3.81
N ASN A 636 29.27 1.95 3.06
CA ASN A 636 30.25 1.63 2.00
C ASN A 636 31.56 1.01 2.53
N GLU A 637 31.84 1.12 3.84
CA GLU A 637 33.00 0.49 4.48
C GLU A 637 32.69 -0.92 5.04
N ILE A 638 31.43 -1.37 5.03
CA ILE A 638 31.05 -2.68 5.54
C ILE A 638 31.57 -3.79 4.62
N LYS A 639 32.18 -4.79 5.27
CA LYS A 639 32.70 -6.00 4.61
C LYS A 639 32.03 -7.24 5.17
N SER A 640 31.82 -8.25 4.34
CA SER A 640 31.35 -9.56 4.78
C SER A 640 32.23 -10.14 5.87
N GLY A 641 31.58 -10.74 6.88
CA GLY A 641 32.27 -11.33 8.03
C GLY A 641 32.52 -10.37 9.20
N MET A 642 32.05 -9.12 9.11
CA MET A 642 32.03 -8.21 10.27
C MET A 642 30.98 -8.65 11.30
N SER A 643 31.11 -8.18 12.53
CA SER A 643 30.19 -8.52 13.64
C SER A 643 29.85 -7.28 14.44
N GLY A 644 28.61 -7.23 14.98
CA GLY A 644 28.23 -6.24 15.97
C GLY A 644 29.06 -6.34 17.26
N PRO A 645 29.03 -5.32 18.17
CA PRO A 645 28.07 -4.22 18.12
C PRO A 645 28.52 -3.06 17.22
N MET A 646 27.62 -2.52 16.41
CA MET A 646 27.90 -1.34 15.56
C MET A 646 26.66 -0.54 15.13
N ILE A 647 26.88 0.71 14.80
CA ILE A 647 25.92 1.60 14.15
C ILE A 647 26.42 1.84 12.72
N ILE A 648 25.60 1.48 11.73
CA ILE A 648 25.93 1.69 10.32
C ILE A 648 25.16 2.91 9.84
N LEU A 649 25.89 3.89 9.29
CA LEU A 649 25.32 5.14 8.80
C LEU A 649 25.10 5.10 7.29
N GLU A 650 23.93 5.57 6.88
CA GLU A 650 23.56 5.88 5.49
C GLU A 650 23.04 7.31 5.42
N SER A 651 23.00 7.90 4.22
CA SER A 651 22.46 9.26 4.03
C SER A 651 20.99 9.40 4.47
N THR A 652 20.21 8.33 4.44
CA THR A 652 18.75 8.37 4.69
C THR A 652 18.27 7.42 5.78
N ALA A 653 19.16 6.61 6.37
CA ALA A 653 18.82 5.64 7.41
C ALA A 653 20.00 5.38 8.35
N VAL A 654 19.69 4.79 9.50
CA VAL A 654 20.68 4.29 10.46
C VAL A 654 20.34 2.85 10.79
N THR A 655 21.36 1.95 10.68
CA THR A 655 21.21 0.55 11.06
C THR A 655 21.84 0.30 12.41
N TYR A 656 21.05 -0.20 13.36
CA TYR A 656 21.52 -0.72 14.63
C TYR A 656 21.84 -2.21 14.50
N VAL A 657 23.05 -2.60 14.86
CA VAL A 657 23.50 -4.01 14.84
C VAL A 657 23.99 -4.37 16.24
N ASP A 658 23.25 -5.20 16.95
CA ASP A 658 23.63 -5.67 18.27
C ASP A 658 24.79 -6.69 18.23
N GLU A 659 25.38 -7.00 19.38
CA GLU A 659 26.60 -7.84 19.50
C GLU A 659 26.40 -9.28 19.01
N ASN A 660 25.17 -9.79 19.11
CA ASN A 660 24.80 -11.15 18.71
C ASN A 660 24.61 -11.33 17.19
N TYR A 661 24.87 -10.31 16.36
CA TYR A 661 24.70 -10.40 14.91
C TYR A 661 26.04 -10.40 14.17
N ASN A 662 26.13 -11.26 13.15
CA ASN A 662 27.14 -11.21 12.11
C ASN A 662 26.58 -10.48 10.88
N ILE A 663 27.44 -9.78 10.16
CA ILE A 663 27.09 -9.02 8.97
C ILE A 663 27.79 -9.63 7.74
N ASN A 664 26.99 -9.91 6.73
CA ASN A 664 27.45 -10.28 5.40
C ASN A 664 26.88 -9.30 4.37
N THR A 665 27.52 -9.25 3.21
CA THR A 665 27.03 -8.50 2.06
C THR A 665 26.84 -9.45 0.89
N ASP A 666 25.81 -9.23 0.09
CA ASP A 666 25.60 -9.98 -1.15
C ASP A 666 26.01 -9.17 -2.39
N GLY A 667 25.88 -9.79 -3.58
CA GLY A 667 26.23 -9.15 -4.86
C GLY A 667 25.29 -8.02 -5.28
N LEU A 668 24.16 -7.82 -4.56
CA LEU A 668 23.18 -6.75 -4.78
C LEU A 668 23.39 -5.55 -3.84
N GLY A 669 24.37 -5.63 -2.93
CA GLY A 669 24.66 -4.59 -1.95
C GLY A 669 23.77 -4.63 -0.72
N ASN A 670 22.98 -5.69 -0.51
CA ASN A 670 22.22 -5.87 0.73
C ASN A 670 23.17 -6.16 1.90
N LEU A 671 22.82 -5.65 3.08
CA LEU A 671 23.39 -6.13 4.34
C LEU A 671 22.53 -7.30 4.83
N ILE A 672 23.18 -8.41 5.12
CA ILE A 672 22.56 -9.63 5.65
C ILE A 672 23.03 -9.79 7.08
N LEU A 673 22.12 -9.60 8.04
CA LEU A 673 22.38 -9.77 9.46
C LEU A 673 21.92 -11.15 9.88
N ASN A 674 22.84 -11.95 10.43
CA ASN A 674 22.53 -13.30 10.93
C ASN A 674 22.77 -13.36 12.44
N ASN A 675 21.76 -13.81 13.17
CA ASN A 675 21.91 -14.01 14.61
C ASN A 675 22.89 -15.17 14.87
N LYS A 676 23.86 -14.97 15.75
CA LYS A 676 24.93 -15.95 16.10
C LYS A 676 24.41 -17.15 16.90
N GLU A 677 23.30 -16.97 17.61
CA GLU A 677 22.73 -17.97 18.53
C GLU A 677 21.77 -18.95 17.83
N ASN A 678 21.49 -18.76 16.55
CA ASN A 678 20.52 -19.55 15.77
C ASN A 678 21.13 -20.31 14.58
#